data_3292fe71c022ead765c076c0487db666
#
_entry.id   3292fe71c022ead765c076c0487db666
#
_cell.length_a   1.000
_cell.length_b   1.000
_cell.length_c   1.000
_cell.angle_alpha   90.00
_cell.angle_beta   90.00
_cell.angle_gamma   90.00
#
_symmetry.space_group_name_H-M   'P 1'
#
loop_
_entity.id
_entity.type
_entity.pdbx_description
1 polymer ?
#
loop_
_entity_poly.entity_id
_entity_poly.type
_entity_poly.pdbx_seq_one_letter_code
_entity_poly.pdbx_strand_id
1 'polypeptide(L)'
;MRVKNRLNFNKILKKYWLWLILAVAVLIIPATNSKYLLQKSASLELKPDRYNLTVPQITTMISSSADKINFRITNSNLYPITLDIVYKGNVISTGITVPANTNYAGTFDITQNVYDEIFNDNGAEMDIKVTSPYSVEYPNSIIVKLPEANLAGRLENSDFFGNNFDITKVAKVSFSDQGITPPASALGSFDVSDGQKGNVVAWYTKNANDPNMYDVVISANGKVKSKNPEYMLSGFTGLKEVDFTNFDVNGKASLMGLLKNTTSLKNVNWGGIDTSSVIKFAKMFENSGVENLDLSTLDWSNVREAYSMFADAEKLERINLTGINTSSLTNMSWMFKGTKSLKYFNPADLNVSKVTTLSFAFAGTGGATSYDFSSWDVSKVVDFTHMFDLANDLKSINLTGWDVSNGERFYNMFQRMGNIEEIDVSSFHPIKAKTMSGMFQLNPKLKKVIFNNFDTRNVVNMDLMFADNPELIDLDVTSFKTGNVQSFNNMFRKASKLENLDVSNFDTSSGKSFSSMFINCFKLKDLNVKDWNMSNAQNLYAMFLGCKSIKKLELNNWNTSNVTNMASMFSSTTSLDVLEVDRWNTSNVTEMTSMFSETNVTSLLLNSWNTKKVKSMAHMFSRTNLHVIDVSGWDNQALLDGSYMFWINKKLHTLNTSGFTTPNITNMASMFSNCPEVVTLDLSSANTSKATRMESIFYGAKNLKHLDISNFRSDASPNIHNMFNSCFSFLDIKADNFEFTKAVNNSNIAFHNTVSNDIDIKVKNAAEKAWLLSKYPSFTNVHE
;
A
#
# COMPACT_ATOMS: atom_id res chain seq x y z
N MET A 1 -73.60 29.45 -47.46
CA MET A 1 -72.36 28.68 -47.74
C MET A 1 -71.79 28.17 -46.46
N ARG A 2 -71.80 26.87 -46.37
CA ARG A 2 -71.33 26.10 -45.18
C ARG A 2 -69.81 25.98 -45.25
N VAL A 3 -69.11 26.35 -44.20
CA VAL A 3 -67.70 25.91 -43.97
C VAL A 3 -67.64 25.12 -42.68
N LYS A 4 -67.27 23.86 -42.80
CA LYS A 4 -67.03 22.92 -41.74
C LYS A 4 -65.67 23.25 -41.08
N ASN A 5 -65.62 23.54 -39.80
CA ASN A 5 -64.44 23.37 -38.98
C ASN A 5 -64.68 22.26 -37.97
N ARG A 6 -64.22 21.06 -38.30
CA ARG A 6 -64.02 19.98 -37.34
C ARG A 6 -62.63 20.17 -36.68
N LEU A 7 -62.62 20.76 -35.54
CA LEU A 7 -61.44 20.75 -34.65
C LEU A 7 -61.20 19.29 -34.23
N ASN A 8 -60.03 18.84 -34.55
CA ASN A 8 -59.57 17.47 -34.30
C ASN A 8 -59.24 17.29 -32.79
N PHE A 9 -60.25 16.99 -32.00
CA PHE A 9 -60.20 16.78 -30.54
C PHE A 9 -59.20 15.72 -30.11
N ASN A 10 -58.86 14.76 -30.98
CA ASN A 10 -57.90 13.70 -30.70
C ASN A 10 -56.42 14.15 -30.69
N LYS A 11 -56.10 15.30 -31.29
CA LYS A 11 -54.74 15.87 -31.26
C LYS A 11 -54.47 16.66 -30.00
N ILE A 12 -55.51 17.25 -29.43
CA ILE A 12 -55.42 18.03 -28.19
C ILE A 12 -55.39 17.09 -26.98
N LEU A 13 -56.22 16.01 -26.97
CA LEU A 13 -56.21 15.02 -25.92
C LEU A 13 -54.85 14.26 -25.84
N LYS A 14 -54.17 13.94 -26.94
CA LYS A 14 -52.84 13.32 -26.88
C LYS A 14 -51.75 14.22 -26.32
N LYS A 15 -51.89 15.55 -26.51
CA LYS A 15 -50.90 16.52 -26.00
C LYS A 15 -51.06 16.81 -24.50
N TYR A 16 -52.31 16.73 -23.99
CA TYR A 16 -52.59 16.96 -22.56
C TYR A 16 -52.64 15.67 -21.74
N TRP A 17 -52.84 14.51 -22.37
CA TRP A 17 -52.78 13.21 -21.70
C TRP A 17 -51.36 12.89 -21.16
N LEU A 18 -50.33 13.29 -21.91
CA LEU A 18 -48.95 13.13 -21.43
C LEU A 18 -48.66 14.01 -20.19
N TRP A 19 -49.26 15.20 -20.12
CA TRP A 19 -49.15 16.09 -18.96
C TRP A 19 -50.01 15.61 -17.79
N LEU A 20 -51.16 15.02 -18.07
CA LEU A 20 -52.01 14.43 -17.03
C LEU A 20 -51.38 13.16 -16.43
N ILE A 21 -50.75 12.34 -17.22
CA ILE A 21 -49.99 11.16 -16.76
C ILE A 21 -48.78 11.59 -15.93
N LEU A 22 -48.06 12.64 -16.33
CA LEU A 22 -46.98 13.24 -15.55
C LEU A 22 -47.48 13.87 -14.24
N ALA A 23 -48.62 14.55 -14.26
CA ALA A 23 -49.20 15.13 -13.04
C ALA A 23 -49.79 14.09 -12.08
N VAL A 24 -50.38 13.00 -12.59
CA VAL A 24 -50.86 11.87 -11.78
C VAL A 24 -49.72 11.01 -11.25
N ALA A 25 -48.63 10.86 -12.03
CA ALA A 25 -47.43 10.18 -11.56
C ALA A 25 -46.72 10.94 -10.43
N VAL A 26 -46.81 12.27 -10.42
CA VAL A 26 -46.26 13.13 -9.35
C VAL A 26 -47.14 13.12 -8.09
N LEU A 27 -48.47 12.83 -8.23
CA LEU A 27 -49.44 12.85 -7.10
C LEU A 27 -49.65 11.47 -6.44
N ILE A 28 -49.16 10.36 -7.04
CA ILE A 28 -49.39 8.99 -6.54
C ILE A 28 -48.08 8.34 -6.05
N ILE A 29 -46.97 9.02 -6.12
CA ILE A 29 -45.71 8.49 -5.52
C ILE A 29 -45.79 8.83 -4.02
N PRO A 30 -45.85 7.82 -3.12
CA PRO A 30 -45.78 8.06 -1.67
C PRO A 30 -44.50 8.84 -1.33
N ALA A 31 -44.57 9.71 -0.34
CA ALA A 31 -43.46 10.59 0.10
C ALA A 31 -42.15 9.84 0.42
N THR A 32 -42.16 8.51 0.51
CA THR A 32 -41.02 7.64 0.70
C THR A 32 -40.15 7.50 -0.56
N ASN A 33 -40.70 7.72 -1.77
CA ASN A 33 -39.94 7.64 -3.03
C ASN A 33 -39.39 8.98 -3.51
N SER A 34 -39.85 10.10 -2.94
CA SER A 34 -39.33 11.43 -3.30
C SER A 34 -37.87 11.62 -2.89
N LYS A 35 -37.45 10.98 -1.81
CA LYS A 35 -36.05 10.99 -1.34
C LYS A 35 -35.11 10.29 -2.30
N TYR A 36 -35.59 9.21 -2.95
CA TYR A 36 -34.82 8.44 -3.93
C TYR A 36 -34.70 9.16 -5.29
N LEU A 37 -35.75 9.85 -5.71
CA LEU A 37 -35.73 10.65 -6.96
C LEU A 37 -34.90 11.94 -6.81
N LEU A 38 -34.94 12.60 -5.63
CA LEU A 38 -34.07 13.74 -5.32
C LEU A 38 -32.60 13.31 -5.16
N GLN A 39 -32.32 12.14 -4.58
CA GLN A 39 -30.96 11.60 -4.54
C GLN A 39 -30.43 11.25 -5.92
N LYS A 40 -31.27 10.71 -6.82
CA LYS A 40 -30.84 10.35 -8.18
C LYS A 40 -30.67 11.56 -9.10
N SER A 41 -31.44 12.62 -8.92
CA SER A 41 -31.24 13.88 -9.66
C SER A 41 -30.09 14.72 -9.11
N ALA A 42 -29.83 14.67 -7.80
CA ALA A 42 -28.68 15.32 -7.18
C ALA A 42 -27.35 14.59 -7.50
N SER A 43 -27.40 13.28 -7.73
CA SER A 43 -26.21 12.50 -8.13
C SER A 43 -25.75 12.75 -9.57
N LEU A 44 -26.58 13.39 -10.41
CA LEU A 44 -26.27 13.70 -11.82
C LEU A 44 -25.49 15.02 -12.00
N GLU A 45 -25.49 15.92 -11.01
CA GLU A 45 -24.80 17.20 -11.07
C GLU A 45 -23.56 17.33 -10.15
N LEU A 46 -23.33 16.37 -9.27
CA LEU A 46 -22.20 16.41 -8.34
C LEU A 46 -21.19 15.33 -8.71
N LYS A 47 -20.10 15.76 -9.33
CA LYS A 47 -18.95 14.88 -9.62
C LYS A 47 -18.47 14.19 -8.35
N PRO A 48 -18.10 12.85 -8.42
CA PRO A 48 -17.59 12.08 -7.28
C PRO A 48 -16.30 12.62 -6.65
N ASP A 49 -15.69 13.64 -7.25
CA ASP A 49 -14.37 14.19 -6.90
C ASP A 49 -14.32 14.98 -5.56
N ARG A 50 -15.39 14.97 -4.75
CA ARG A 50 -15.45 15.83 -3.55
C ARG A 50 -15.46 15.13 -2.19
N TYR A 51 -15.35 13.82 -2.14
CA TYR A 51 -15.08 13.18 -0.86
C TYR A 51 -13.60 13.27 -0.53
N ASN A 52 -13.26 14.03 0.49
CA ASN A 52 -11.93 14.01 1.06
C ASN A 52 -11.86 12.85 2.06
N LEU A 53 -11.88 11.62 1.53
CA LEU A 53 -11.84 10.39 2.28
C LEU A 53 -10.55 9.63 1.94
N THR A 54 -9.90 9.12 2.97
CA THR A 54 -8.86 8.11 2.82
C THR A 54 -9.38 6.81 3.41
N VAL A 55 -9.51 5.79 2.58
CA VAL A 55 -9.92 4.44 2.98
C VAL A 55 -8.72 3.51 2.78
N PRO A 56 -7.88 3.34 3.80
CA PRO A 56 -6.75 2.41 3.72
C PRO A 56 -7.28 0.99 3.67
N GLN A 57 -6.68 0.16 2.84
CA GLN A 57 -6.96 -1.27 2.86
C GLN A 57 -6.51 -1.87 4.21
N ILE A 58 -7.43 -2.54 4.89
CA ILE A 58 -7.18 -3.20 6.18
C ILE A 58 -7.32 -4.70 6.02
N THR A 59 -6.36 -5.44 6.52
CA THR A 59 -6.44 -6.90 6.62
C THR A 59 -6.85 -7.29 8.04
N THR A 60 -7.92 -8.06 8.18
CA THR A 60 -8.37 -8.64 9.44
C THR A 60 -8.30 -10.17 9.36
N MET A 61 -7.74 -10.81 10.38
CA MET A 61 -7.79 -12.27 10.54
C MET A 61 -9.01 -12.61 11.39
N ILE A 62 -9.82 -13.57 10.93
CA ILE A 62 -10.96 -14.10 11.69
C ILE A 62 -10.89 -15.62 11.76
N SER A 63 -11.33 -16.20 12.86
CA SER A 63 -11.35 -17.64 13.12
C SER A 63 -12.78 -18.16 13.39
N SER A 64 -13.73 -17.27 13.61
CA SER A 64 -15.13 -17.57 13.88
C SER A 64 -16.04 -16.42 13.46
N SER A 65 -17.35 -16.65 13.37
CA SER A 65 -18.36 -15.60 13.16
C SER A 65 -18.47 -14.62 14.34
N ALA A 66 -17.92 -14.96 15.51
CA ALA A 66 -17.87 -14.07 16.67
C ALA A 66 -16.72 -13.05 16.61
N ASP A 67 -15.77 -13.23 15.69
CA ASP A 67 -14.65 -12.30 15.52
C ASP A 67 -15.12 -11.03 14.83
N LYS A 68 -14.61 -9.88 15.30
CA LYS A 68 -14.95 -8.58 14.71
C LYS A 68 -14.04 -8.26 13.55
N ILE A 69 -14.61 -7.78 12.47
CA ILE A 69 -13.87 -7.29 11.32
C ILE A 69 -13.58 -5.80 11.49
N ASN A 70 -12.29 -5.43 11.33
CA ASN A 70 -11.84 -4.06 11.50
C ASN A 70 -11.84 -3.31 10.17
N PHE A 71 -12.11 -2.00 10.23
CA PHE A 71 -11.90 -1.08 9.11
C PHE A 71 -11.44 0.28 9.62
N ARG A 72 -10.87 1.09 8.72
CA ARG A 72 -10.46 2.47 9.04
C ARG A 72 -10.84 3.40 7.91
N ILE A 73 -11.26 4.61 8.27
CA ILE A 73 -11.56 5.69 7.33
C ILE A 73 -11.10 7.00 7.93
N THR A 74 -10.37 7.76 7.15
CA THR A 74 -10.12 9.17 7.45
C THR A 74 -11.15 10.00 6.70
N ASN A 75 -12.09 10.59 7.44
CA ASN A 75 -13.06 11.51 6.91
C ASN A 75 -12.58 12.96 7.13
N SER A 76 -11.98 13.56 6.12
CA SER A 76 -11.53 14.95 6.16
C SER A 76 -12.60 15.95 5.66
N ASN A 77 -13.83 15.50 5.47
CA ASN A 77 -14.95 16.37 5.15
C ASN A 77 -15.45 17.11 6.40
N LEU A 78 -16.11 18.26 6.19
CA LEU A 78 -16.71 19.08 7.27
C LEU A 78 -18.08 18.53 7.76
N TYR A 79 -18.50 17.40 7.26
CA TYR A 79 -19.78 16.74 7.58
C TYR A 79 -19.57 15.24 7.84
N PRO A 80 -20.42 14.62 8.64
CA PRO A 80 -20.38 13.17 8.83
C PRO A 80 -20.80 12.44 7.55
N ILE A 81 -20.30 11.25 7.37
CA ILE A 81 -20.72 10.33 6.30
C ILE A 81 -21.37 9.10 6.90
N THR A 82 -22.25 8.48 6.12
CA THR A 82 -22.82 7.16 6.46
C THR A 82 -22.34 6.18 5.41
N LEU A 83 -22.00 4.98 5.83
CA LEU A 83 -21.52 3.92 4.96
C LEU A 83 -22.12 2.57 5.30
N ASP A 84 -22.07 1.70 4.32
CA ASP A 84 -22.39 0.28 4.41
C ASP A 84 -21.14 -0.53 4.06
N ILE A 85 -21.05 -1.72 4.61
CA ILE A 85 -20.05 -2.73 4.22
C ILE A 85 -20.74 -3.72 3.29
N VAL A 86 -20.13 -3.96 2.15
CA VAL A 86 -20.69 -4.79 1.08
C VAL A 86 -19.78 -5.99 0.81
N TYR A 87 -20.35 -7.17 0.72
CA TYR A 87 -19.69 -8.40 0.35
C TYR A 87 -20.49 -9.13 -0.73
N LYS A 88 -19.87 -9.42 -1.88
CA LYS A 88 -20.52 -10.04 -3.05
C LYS A 88 -21.79 -9.31 -3.50
N GLY A 89 -21.79 -7.98 -3.41
CA GLY A 89 -22.95 -7.15 -3.76
C GLY A 89 -24.05 -7.09 -2.71
N ASN A 90 -23.94 -7.83 -1.61
CA ASN A 90 -24.89 -7.79 -0.49
C ASN A 90 -24.38 -6.89 0.63
N VAL A 91 -25.26 -6.09 1.21
CA VAL A 91 -24.95 -5.27 2.37
C VAL A 91 -24.93 -6.17 3.61
N ILE A 92 -23.75 -6.28 4.25
CA ILE A 92 -23.56 -7.12 5.45
C ILE A 92 -23.53 -6.31 6.74
N SER A 93 -23.24 -5.02 6.65
CA SER A 93 -23.37 -4.07 7.76
C SER A 93 -23.78 -2.71 7.21
N THR A 94 -24.73 -2.03 7.84
CA THR A 94 -25.34 -0.81 7.30
C THR A 94 -25.41 0.32 8.33
N GLY A 95 -25.47 1.56 7.82
CA GLY A 95 -25.75 2.74 8.64
C GLY A 95 -24.61 3.17 9.55
N ILE A 96 -23.37 2.76 9.29
CA ILE A 96 -22.21 3.15 10.09
C ILE A 96 -21.92 4.64 9.83
N THR A 97 -21.99 5.46 10.89
CA THR A 97 -21.73 6.90 10.81
C THR A 97 -20.28 7.20 11.18
N VAL A 98 -19.54 7.83 10.26
CA VAL A 98 -18.18 8.34 10.46
C VAL A 98 -18.24 9.85 10.65
N PRO A 99 -17.88 10.38 11.83
CA PRO A 99 -17.93 11.82 12.10
C PRO A 99 -17.06 12.63 11.15
N ALA A 100 -17.37 13.93 11.03
CA ALA A 100 -16.56 14.89 10.28
C ALA A 100 -15.15 15.04 10.88
N ASN A 101 -14.16 15.27 10.03
CA ASN A 101 -12.76 15.53 10.42
C ASN A 101 -12.17 14.48 11.38
N THR A 102 -12.44 13.20 11.16
CA THR A 102 -11.98 12.11 12.04
C THR A 102 -11.20 11.03 11.30
N ASN A 103 -10.23 10.45 12.03
CA ASN A 103 -9.68 9.12 11.74
C ASN A 103 -10.53 8.11 12.51
N TYR A 104 -11.47 7.50 11.83
CA TYR A 104 -12.39 6.55 12.43
C TYR A 104 -11.85 5.13 12.27
N ALA A 105 -11.75 4.42 13.41
CA ALA A 105 -11.49 2.99 13.44
C ALA A 105 -12.77 2.30 13.95
N GLY A 106 -13.39 1.50 13.09
CA GLY A 106 -14.61 0.80 13.40
C GLY A 106 -14.44 -0.71 13.33
N THR A 107 -15.41 -1.38 13.90
CA THR A 107 -15.57 -2.84 13.79
C THR A 107 -17.01 -3.16 13.46
N PHE A 108 -17.24 -4.28 12.79
CA PHE A 108 -18.58 -4.82 12.57
C PHE A 108 -18.60 -6.33 12.79
N ASP A 109 -19.79 -6.83 13.10
CA ASP A 109 -20.05 -8.24 13.29
C ASP A 109 -20.58 -8.84 11.98
N ILE A 110 -20.31 -10.11 11.73
CA ILE A 110 -20.87 -10.88 10.61
C ILE A 110 -21.79 -11.97 11.14
N THR A 111 -22.78 -12.34 10.32
CA THR A 111 -23.64 -13.49 10.61
C THR A 111 -22.88 -14.80 10.35
N GLN A 112 -23.36 -15.91 10.93
CA GLN A 112 -22.79 -17.23 10.66
C GLN A 112 -22.81 -17.56 9.17
N ASN A 113 -23.88 -17.20 8.44
CA ASN A 113 -23.96 -17.43 6.99
C ASN A 113 -22.88 -16.69 6.21
N VAL A 114 -22.62 -15.41 6.56
CA VAL A 114 -21.56 -14.61 5.92
C VAL A 114 -20.19 -15.20 6.27
N TYR A 115 -19.97 -15.62 7.51
CA TYR A 115 -18.75 -16.31 7.90
C TYR A 115 -18.54 -17.60 7.08
N ASP A 116 -19.58 -18.40 6.88
CA ASP A 116 -19.51 -19.64 6.11
C ASP A 116 -19.18 -19.38 4.63
N GLU A 117 -19.71 -18.31 4.04
CA GLU A 117 -19.34 -17.87 2.69
C GLU A 117 -17.88 -17.44 2.61
N ILE A 118 -17.40 -16.61 3.56
CA ILE A 118 -15.98 -16.19 3.65
C ILE A 118 -15.07 -17.41 3.80
N PHE A 119 -15.48 -18.35 4.64
CA PHE A 119 -14.72 -19.57 4.85
C PHE A 119 -14.62 -20.41 3.59
N ASN A 120 -15.71 -20.57 2.84
CA ASN A 120 -15.75 -21.34 1.60
C ASN A 120 -14.91 -20.67 0.48
N ASP A 121 -14.82 -19.33 0.49
CA ASP A 121 -14.01 -18.56 -0.45
C ASP A 121 -12.53 -18.44 -0.02
N ASN A 122 -12.16 -18.99 1.14
CA ASN A 122 -10.82 -18.88 1.74
C ASN A 122 -10.38 -17.44 2.01
N GLY A 123 -11.30 -16.62 2.48
CA GLY A 123 -11.13 -15.19 2.74
C GLY A 123 -12.15 -14.35 2.00
N ALA A 124 -12.13 -13.06 2.20
CA ALA A 124 -13.01 -12.12 1.54
C ALA A 124 -12.29 -10.81 1.22
N GLU A 125 -12.69 -10.21 0.12
CA GLU A 125 -12.48 -8.80 -0.17
C GLU A 125 -13.83 -8.10 -0.08
N MET A 126 -13.93 -7.12 0.80
CA MET A 126 -15.18 -6.41 1.05
C MET A 126 -15.03 -4.94 0.68
N ASP A 127 -16.12 -4.38 0.22
CA ASP A 127 -16.19 -3.01 -0.23
C ASP A 127 -16.76 -2.11 0.86
N ILE A 128 -16.28 -0.90 0.95
CA ILE A 128 -16.90 0.17 1.73
C ILE A 128 -17.69 1.05 0.77
N LYS A 129 -18.99 1.13 0.98
CA LYS A 129 -19.90 1.95 0.19
C LYS A 129 -20.42 3.10 1.03
N VAL A 130 -19.97 4.31 0.73
CA VAL A 130 -20.55 5.50 1.32
C VAL A 130 -21.96 5.70 0.75
N THR A 131 -22.94 5.88 1.62
CA THR A 131 -24.35 5.97 1.24
C THR A 131 -24.95 7.38 1.47
N SER A 132 -24.34 8.18 2.33
CA SER A 132 -24.78 9.54 2.63
C SER A 132 -23.58 10.45 2.92
N PRO A 133 -23.57 11.71 2.45
CA PRO A 133 -24.60 12.38 1.65
C PRO A 133 -24.64 11.96 0.17
N TYR A 134 -23.60 11.32 -0.36
CA TYR A 134 -23.53 10.84 -1.75
C TYR A 134 -23.02 9.40 -1.79
N SER A 135 -23.42 8.62 -2.79
CA SER A 135 -22.99 7.24 -2.92
C SER A 135 -21.64 7.15 -3.66
N VAL A 136 -20.63 6.57 -2.99
CA VAL A 136 -19.32 6.24 -3.56
C VAL A 136 -18.87 4.89 -2.99
N GLU A 137 -18.33 4.03 -3.84
CA GLU A 137 -17.86 2.70 -3.47
C GLU A 137 -16.32 2.66 -3.50
N TYR A 138 -15.76 2.06 -2.46
CA TYR A 138 -14.33 1.81 -2.29
C TYR A 138 -14.11 0.30 -2.30
N PRO A 139 -13.80 -0.29 -3.47
CA PRO A 139 -13.68 -1.73 -3.62
C PRO A 139 -12.46 -2.27 -2.86
N ASN A 140 -12.59 -3.51 -2.37
CA ASN A 140 -11.53 -4.26 -1.71
C ASN A 140 -10.85 -3.50 -0.55
N SER A 141 -11.62 -2.68 0.16
CA SER A 141 -11.11 -1.86 1.27
C SER A 141 -10.82 -2.69 2.52
N ILE A 142 -11.47 -3.83 2.65
CA ILE A 142 -11.30 -4.75 3.78
C ILE A 142 -10.94 -6.12 3.24
N ILE A 143 -9.77 -6.63 3.66
CA ILE A 143 -9.34 -7.99 3.37
C ILE A 143 -9.55 -8.83 4.63
N VAL A 144 -10.39 -9.86 4.51
CA VAL A 144 -10.60 -10.84 5.56
C VAL A 144 -9.80 -12.10 5.22
N LYS A 145 -8.92 -12.50 6.14
CA LYS A 145 -8.12 -13.73 6.02
C LYS A 145 -8.55 -14.71 7.10
N LEU A 146 -8.54 -15.96 6.74
CA LEU A 146 -8.70 -17.06 7.69
C LEU A 146 -7.32 -17.51 8.19
N PRO A 147 -7.21 -18.01 9.44
CA PRO A 147 -5.98 -18.62 9.94
C PRO A 147 -5.57 -19.80 9.04
N GLU A 148 -4.29 -19.89 8.66
CA GLU A 148 -3.76 -21.00 7.86
C GLU A 148 -3.83 -22.35 8.57
N ALA A 149 -4.01 -22.39 9.89
CA ALA A 149 -4.08 -23.60 10.69
C ALA A 149 -5.54 -23.99 10.96
N ASN A 150 -5.89 -25.21 10.65
CA ASN A 150 -7.12 -25.93 11.02
C ASN A 150 -8.24 -25.98 9.99
N LEU A 151 -7.96 -26.08 8.71
CA LEU A 151 -8.93 -26.63 7.76
C LEU A 151 -9.19 -28.14 7.96
N ALA A 152 -8.40 -28.82 8.77
CA ALA A 152 -8.55 -30.23 9.12
C ALA A 152 -9.85 -30.57 9.89
N GLY A 153 -10.62 -29.58 10.37
CA GLY A 153 -11.87 -29.80 11.11
C GLY A 153 -13.15 -29.71 10.28
N ARG A 154 -13.05 -29.27 9.01
CA ARG A 154 -14.19 -29.22 8.06
C ARG A 154 -13.91 -30.07 6.84
N LEU A 155 -13.73 -31.34 7.06
CA LEU A 155 -14.03 -32.29 6.02
C LEU A 155 -15.54 -32.28 5.87
N GLU A 156 -16.07 -31.61 4.82
CA GLU A 156 -17.48 -31.73 4.47
C GLU A 156 -17.91 -33.21 4.27
N ASN A 157 -16.92 -34.12 4.31
CA ASN A 157 -17.05 -35.54 4.22
C ASN A 157 -16.53 -36.29 5.45
N SER A 158 -16.54 -35.70 6.63
CA SER A 158 -16.33 -36.47 7.88
C SER A 158 -17.31 -37.61 8.03
N ASP A 159 -18.49 -37.51 7.37
CA ASP A 159 -19.47 -38.58 7.28
C ASP A 159 -19.06 -39.72 6.32
N PHE A 160 -18.06 -39.51 5.46
CA PHE A 160 -17.66 -40.45 4.44
C PHE A 160 -17.01 -41.73 5.03
N PHE A 161 -16.21 -41.58 6.11
CA PHE A 161 -15.51 -42.66 6.78
C PHE A 161 -15.85 -42.76 8.28
N GLY A 162 -16.83 -42.00 8.78
CA GLY A 162 -17.12 -41.88 10.19
C GLY A 162 -16.04 -41.10 10.99
N ASN A 163 -16.42 -40.53 12.12
CA ASN A 163 -15.60 -39.63 12.92
C ASN A 163 -14.30 -40.21 13.50
N ASN A 164 -14.04 -41.52 13.36
CA ASN A 164 -12.91 -42.21 13.99
C ASN A 164 -11.86 -42.72 12.98
N PHE A 165 -11.98 -42.45 11.68
CA PHE A 165 -11.01 -42.89 10.69
C PHE A 165 -10.01 -41.78 10.37
N ASP A 166 -8.72 -42.08 10.58
CA ASP A 166 -7.64 -41.11 10.33
C ASP A 166 -7.29 -41.06 8.84
N ILE A 167 -7.89 -40.12 8.12
CA ILE A 167 -7.68 -39.91 6.68
C ILE A 167 -6.23 -39.52 6.34
N THR A 168 -5.47 -39.05 7.31
CA THR A 168 -4.04 -38.69 7.09
C THR A 168 -3.17 -39.93 6.89
N LYS A 169 -3.67 -41.10 7.28
CA LYS A 169 -3.01 -42.41 7.09
C LYS A 169 -3.46 -43.13 5.81
N VAL A 170 -4.23 -42.50 4.93
CA VAL A 170 -4.59 -43.12 3.65
C VAL A 170 -3.48 -42.86 2.64
N ALA A 171 -2.90 -43.92 2.10
CA ALA A 171 -1.87 -43.87 1.06
C ALA A 171 -2.44 -43.94 -0.35
N LYS A 172 -3.53 -44.67 -0.55
CA LYS A 172 -4.17 -44.87 -1.84
C LYS A 172 -5.70 -44.83 -1.70
N VAL A 173 -6.36 -44.19 -2.68
CA VAL A 173 -7.82 -44.27 -2.86
C VAL A 173 -8.10 -44.77 -4.27
N SER A 174 -8.99 -45.76 -4.38
CA SER A 174 -9.48 -46.26 -5.66
C SER A 174 -10.99 -46.48 -5.64
N PHE A 175 -11.60 -46.44 -6.82
CA PHE A 175 -13.02 -46.67 -7.00
C PHE A 175 -13.24 -47.98 -7.73
N SER A 176 -14.23 -48.78 -7.30
CA SER A 176 -14.53 -50.10 -7.85
C SER A 176 -16.00 -50.23 -8.22
N ASP A 177 -16.28 -50.98 -9.26
CA ASP A 177 -17.64 -51.35 -9.73
C ASP A 177 -17.99 -52.81 -9.41
N GLN A 178 -17.14 -53.52 -8.64
CA GLN A 178 -17.20 -54.97 -8.39
C GLN A 178 -18.14 -55.35 -7.24
N GLY A 179 -19.02 -54.46 -6.81
CA GLY A 179 -19.97 -54.73 -5.75
C GLY A 179 -19.61 -54.10 -4.40
N ILE A 180 -20.49 -54.29 -3.44
CA ILE A 180 -20.42 -53.63 -2.11
C ILE A 180 -19.93 -54.55 -0.99
N THR A 181 -19.52 -55.78 -1.30
CA THR A 181 -18.99 -56.75 -0.32
C THR A 181 -17.50 -56.56 -0.11
N PRO A 182 -17.02 -56.15 1.07
CA PRO A 182 -15.62 -56.07 1.38
C PRO A 182 -14.91 -57.44 1.27
N PRO A 183 -13.68 -57.51 0.77
CA PRO A 183 -12.91 -58.76 0.75
C PRO A 183 -12.53 -59.21 2.18
N ALA A 184 -12.22 -60.47 2.34
CA ALA A 184 -11.82 -61.05 3.66
C ALA A 184 -10.55 -60.41 4.25
N SER A 185 -9.71 -59.74 3.41
CA SER A 185 -8.54 -58.98 3.80
C SER A 185 -8.83 -57.57 4.33
N ALA A 186 -10.07 -57.08 4.24
CA ALA A 186 -10.45 -55.77 4.75
C ALA A 186 -10.35 -55.73 6.29
N LEU A 187 -9.69 -54.67 6.79
CA LEU A 187 -9.57 -54.40 8.23
C LEU A 187 -10.82 -53.76 8.81
N GLY A 188 -11.62 -53.16 7.98
CA GLY A 188 -12.90 -52.53 8.30
C GLY A 188 -13.60 -51.96 7.09
N SER A 189 -14.84 -51.63 7.22
CA SER A 189 -15.68 -51.04 6.16
C SER A 189 -16.66 -50.03 6.71
N PHE A 190 -17.12 -49.13 5.82
CA PHE A 190 -18.08 -48.06 6.12
C PHE A 190 -19.15 -48.01 5.05
N ASP A 191 -20.39 -47.79 5.43
CA ASP A 191 -21.41 -47.36 4.48
C ASP A 191 -21.20 -45.85 4.21
N VAL A 192 -20.73 -45.56 2.98
CA VAL A 192 -20.45 -44.19 2.49
C VAL A 192 -21.53 -43.72 1.50
N SER A 193 -22.63 -44.43 1.41
CA SER A 193 -23.76 -44.08 0.55
C SER A 193 -24.55 -42.87 1.07
N ASP A 194 -25.13 -42.08 0.13
CA ASP A 194 -26.02 -40.96 0.49
C ASP A 194 -27.24 -41.49 1.32
N GLY A 195 -27.37 -40.95 2.54
CA GLY A 195 -28.39 -41.36 3.47
C GLY A 195 -28.20 -42.77 4.03
N GLN A 196 -27.00 -43.33 4.04
CA GLN A 196 -26.61 -44.63 4.60
C GLN A 196 -27.48 -45.76 4.08
N LYS A 197 -27.68 -45.81 2.74
CA LYS A 197 -28.55 -46.81 2.08
C LYS A 197 -27.85 -48.13 1.78
N GLY A 198 -26.58 -48.28 2.11
CA GLY A 198 -25.78 -49.46 1.93
C GLY A 198 -25.44 -49.79 0.46
N ASN A 199 -25.62 -48.84 -0.47
CA ASN A 199 -25.39 -49.06 -1.90
C ASN A 199 -24.01 -48.55 -2.40
N VAL A 200 -23.24 -47.90 -1.53
CA VAL A 200 -21.81 -47.62 -1.72
C VAL A 200 -21.09 -47.92 -0.43
N VAL A 201 -20.06 -48.75 -0.50
CA VAL A 201 -19.29 -49.18 0.67
C VAL A 201 -17.83 -48.83 0.45
N ALA A 202 -17.19 -48.23 1.42
CA ALA A 202 -15.75 -48.09 1.48
C ALA A 202 -15.15 -49.14 2.43
N TRP A 203 -14.03 -49.75 2.06
CA TRP A 203 -13.22 -50.55 2.95
C TRP A 203 -11.75 -50.22 2.84
N TYR A 204 -10.98 -50.63 3.85
CA TYR A 204 -9.53 -50.35 3.88
C TYR A 204 -8.73 -51.57 4.24
N THR A 205 -7.55 -51.62 3.66
CA THR A 205 -6.51 -52.65 3.91
C THR A 205 -5.20 -51.97 4.29
N LYS A 206 -4.23 -52.75 4.83
CA LYS A 206 -2.87 -52.19 5.00
C LYS A 206 -2.23 -51.90 3.65
N ASN A 207 -1.52 -50.78 3.55
CA ASN A 207 -0.74 -50.48 2.36
C ASN A 207 0.47 -51.46 2.28
N ALA A 208 0.73 -52.01 1.10
CA ALA A 208 1.79 -53.02 0.90
C ALA A 208 3.21 -52.47 1.11
N ASN A 209 3.41 -51.16 0.86
CA ASN A 209 4.71 -50.51 0.95
C ASN A 209 4.95 -49.79 2.29
N ASP A 210 3.89 -49.52 3.06
CA ASP A 210 3.95 -48.82 4.35
C ASP A 210 2.86 -49.36 5.29
N PRO A 211 3.19 -50.29 6.22
CA PRO A 211 2.19 -50.91 7.08
C PRO A 211 1.53 -49.97 8.08
N ASN A 212 2.00 -48.74 8.23
CA ASN A 212 1.37 -47.69 9.04
C ASN A 212 0.28 -46.94 8.27
N MET A 213 0.17 -47.16 6.96
CA MET A 213 -0.78 -46.50 6.05
C MET A 213 -1.84 -47.52 5.59
N TYR A 214 -2.90 -46.97 4.98
CA TYR A 214 -4.03 -47.73 4.47
C TYR A 214 -4.28 -47.44 2.99
N ASP A 215 -4.73 -48.48 2.26
CA ASP A 215 -5.34 -48.39 0.96
C ASP A 215 -6.87 -48.47 1.12
N VAL A 216 -7.58 -47.52 0.57
CA VAL A 216 -9.02 -47.40 0.65
C VAL A 216 -9.62 -47.71 -0.73
N VAL A 217 -10.61 -48.56 -0.76
CA VAL A 217 -11.44 -48.86 -1.93
C VAL A 217 -12.87 -48.40 -1.63
N ILE A 218 -13.43 -47.58 -2.52
CA ILE A 218 -14.82 -47.14 -2.47
C ILE A 218 -15.53 -47.87 -3.62
N SER A 219 -16.57 -48.65 -3.32
CA SER A 219 -17.17 -49.57 -4.29
C SER A 219 -18.70 -49.52 -4.30
N ALA A 220 -19.25 -49.80 -5.44
CA ALA A 220 -20.67 -49.91 -5.69
C ALA A 220 -20.99 -51.06 -6.71
N ASN A 221 -22.26 -51.38 -6.89
CA ASN A 221 -22.71 -52.19 -8.05
C ASN A 221 -22.75 -51.31 -9.29
N GLY A 222 -21.66 -51.25 -10.06
CA GLY A 222 -21.41 -50.31 -11.13
C GLY A 222 -20.60 -49.10 -10.69
N LYS A 223 -20.41 -48.08 -11.57
CA LYS A 223 -19.59 -46.91 -11.28
C LYS A 223 -20.06 -46.18 -10.00
N VAL A 224 -19.15 -45.76 -9.20
CA VAL A 224 -19.41 -44.98 -7.98
C VAL A 224 -19.80 -43.55 -8.39
N LYS A 225 -21.05 -43.17 -8.15
CA LYS A 225 -21.57 -41.83 -8.42
C LYS A 225 -21.41 -40.94 -7.17
N SER A 226 -20.80 -39.78 -7.33
CA SER A 226 -20.73 -38.82 -6.23
C SER A 226 -21.96 -37.90 -6.23
N LYS A 227 -22.54 -37.67 -5.04
CA LYS A 227 -23.56 -36.63 -4.86
C LYS A 227 -22.96 -35.24 -4.94
N ASN A 228 -21.85 -35.02 -4.23
CA ASN A 228 -21.04 -33.80 -4.26
C ASN A 228 -19.55 -34.17 -4.25
N PRO A 229 -18.84 -34.04 -5.37
CA PRO A 229 -17.42 -34.34 -5.43
C PRO A 229 -16.51 -33.23 -4.91
N GLU A 230 -17.07 -32.04 -4.54
CA GLU A 230 -16.27 -30.92 -4.04
C GLU A 230 -15.58 -31.31 -2.73
N TYR A 231 -14.29 -31.03 -2.63
CA TYR A 231 -13.42 -31.30 -1.47
C TYR A 231 -13.38 -32.77 -1.02
N MET A 232 -13.89 -33.72 -1.84
CA MET A 232 -14.11 -35.10 -1.41
C MET A 232 -12.86 -35.79 -0.84
N LEU A 233 -11.69 -35.55 -1.41
CA LEU A 233 -10.40 -36.06 -0.91
C LEU A 233 -9.51 -34.94 -0.34
N SER A 234 -10.10 -33.83 0.01
CA SER A 234 -9.35 -32.72 0.61
C SER A 234 -8.80 -33.10 1.99
N GLY A 235 -7.54 -32.74 2.26
CA GLY A 235 -6.90 -33.01 3.55
C GLY A 235 -6.38 -34.45 3.75
N PHE A 236 -6.44 -35.29 2.73
CA PHE A 236 -5.78 -36.61 2.75
C PHE A 236 -4.27 -36.44 2.60
N THR A 237 -3.61 -35.93 3.64
CA THR A 237 -2.21 -35.52 3.57
C THR A 237 -1.26 -36.67 3.31
N GLY A 238 -1.62 -37.90 3.67
CA GLY A 238 -0.85 -39.13 3.42
C GLY A 238 -1.08 -39.73 2.03
N LEU A 239 -2.08 -39.26 1.27
CA LEU A 239 -2.47 -39.81 -0.03
C LEU A 239 -1.31 -39.67 -1.04
N LYS A 240 -0.83 -40.82 -1.57
CA LYS A 240 0.24 -40.89 -2.58
C LYS A 240 -0.32 -41.16 -3.97
N GLU A 241 -1.46 -41.87 -4.05
CA GLU A 241 -2.06 -42.31 -5.32
C GLU A 241 -3.58 -42.25 -5.23
N VAL A 242 -4.22 -41.77 -6.30
CA VAL A 242 -5.67 -41.86 -6.49
C VAL A 242 -5.99 -42.40 -7.89
N ASP A 243 -6.95 -43.33 -7.95
CA ASP A 243 -7.44 -43.95 -9.17
C ASP A 243 -8.94 -43.70 -9.31
N PHE A 244 -9.33 -42.87 -10.31
CA PHE A 244 -10.72 -42.49 -10.61
C PHE A 244 -11.37 -43.38 -11.67
N THR A 245 -10.80 -44.54 -12.05
CA THR A 245 -11.28 -45.38 -13.16
C THR A 245 -12.78 -45.68 -13.13
N ASN A 246 -13.34 -45.97 -11.95
CA ASN A 246 -14.76 -46.26 -11.75
C ASN A 246 -15.50 -45.16 -11.02
N PHE A 247 -15.00 -43.95 -11.06
CA PHE A 247 -15.65 -42.77 -10.46
C PHE A 247 -16.45 -42.01 -11.52
N ASP A 248 -17.70 -41.69 -11.22
CA ASP A 248 -18.62 -40.99 -12.10
C ASP A 248 -19.04 -39.63 -11.58
N VAL A 249 -18.68 -38.58 -12.29
CA VAL A 249 -19.05 -37.18 -12.00
C VAL A 249 -19.95 -36.59 -13.07
N ASN A 250 -20.52 -37.42 -13.95
CA ASN A 250 -21.41 -36.97 -15.01
C ASN A 250 -22.59 -36.15 -14.43
N GLY A 251 -22.87 -35.00 -15.04
CA GLY A 251 -23.89 -34.06 -14.57
C GLY A 251 -23.46 -33.22 -13.35
N LYS A 252 -22.22 -33.33 -12.88
CA LYS A 252 -21.67 -32.47 -11.81
C LYS A 252 -21.02 -31.23 -12.37
N ALA A 253 -21.41 -30.07 -11.83
CA ALA A 253 -20.89 -28.78 -12.28
C ALA A 253 -19.53 -28.42 -11.66
N SER A 254 -19.10 -29.09 -10.59
CA SER A 254 -17.93 -28.68 -9.84
C SER A 254 -17.11 -29.84 -9.28
N LEU A 255 -15.78 -29.76 -9.46
CA LEU A 255 -14.78 -30.59 -8.78
C LEU A 255 -13.88 -29.70 -7.88
N MET A 256 -14.44 -28.59 -7.35
CA MET A 256 -13.70 -27.67 -6.52
C MET A 256 -13.04 -28.37 -5.35
N GLY A 257 -11.75 -28.14 -5.17
CA GLY A 257 -10.97 -28.65 -4.03
C GLY A 257 -10.88 -30.17 -3.93
N LEU A 258 -11.23 -30.95 -4.98
CA LEU A 258 -11.28 -32.40 -4.93
C LEU A 258 -10.04 -33.06 -4.31
N LEU A 259 -8.85 -32.58 -4.64
CA LEU A 259 -7.55 -33.07 -4.16
C LEU A 259 -6.76 -31.95 -3.41
N LYS A 260 -7.48 -30.99 -2.84
CA LYS A 260 -6.84 -29.92 -2.04
C LYS A 260 -6.15 -30.49 -0.80
N ASN A 261 -4.99 -29.94 -0.44
CA ASN A 261 -4.21 -30.34 0.74
C ASN A 261 -3.75 -31.81 0.73
N THR A 262 -3.59 -32.43 -0.43
CA THR A 262 -3.03 -33.77 -0.56
C THR A 262 -1.51 -33.69 -0.70
N THR A 263 -0.81 -33.31 0.35
CA THR A 263 0.62 -32.92 0.34
C THR A 263 1.60 -34.03 -0.01
N SER A 264 1.17 -35.31 0.03
CA SER A 264 1.96 -36.48 -0.36
C SER A 264 1.59 -37.03 -1.74
N LEU A 265 0.57 -36.48 -2.41
CA LEU A 265 0.05 -36.99 -3.68
C LEU A 265 1.13 -36.95 -4.78
N LYS A 266 1.28 -38.08 -5.48
CA LYS A 266 2.23 -38.23 -6.60
C LYS A 266 1.56 -38.62 -7.90
N ASN A 267 0.59 -39.55 -7.83
CA ASN A 267 -0.04 -40.15 -8.98
C ASN A 267 -1.56 -39.95 -8.97
N VAL A 268 -2.10 -39.48 -10.09
CA VAL A 268 -3.53 -39.36 -10.33
C VAL A 268 -3.85 -40.12 -11.62
N ASN A 269 -4.64 -41.18 -11.50
CA ASN A 269 -5.23 -41.87 -12.67
C ASN A 269 -6.67 -41.38 -12.85
N TRP A 270 -6.94 -40.71 -13.97
CA TRP A 270 -8.25 -40.18 -14.26
C TRP A 270 -9.24 -41.23 -14.78
N GLY A 271 -8.73 -42.37 -15.27
CA GLY A 271 -9.56 -43.51 -15.66
C GLY A 271 -10.67 -43.25 -16.69
N GLY A 272 -10.56 -42.14 -17.43
CA GLY A 272 -11.61 -41.74 -18.38
C GLY A 272 -12.85 -41.12 -17.73
N ILE A 273 -12.70 -40.46 -16.62
CA ILE A 273 -13.76 -39.68 -15.95
C ILE A 273 -14.36 -38.65 -16.92
N ASP A 274 -15.70 -38.60 -17.01
CA ASP A 274 -16.42 -37.63 -17.85
C ASP A 274 -16.56 -36.28 -17.12
N THR A 275 -15.78 -35.30 -17.54
CA THR A 275 -15.82 -33.92 -17.00
C THR A 275 -16.55 -32.92 -17.89
N SER A 276 -17.27 -33.38 -18.92
CA SER A 276 -17.98 -32.52 -19.89
C SER A 276 -19.01 -31.56 -19.27
N SER A 277 -19.57 -31.94 -18.11
CA SER A 277 -20.53 -31.10 -17.38
C SER A 277 -19.86 -30.12 -16.40
N VAL A 278 -18.52 -30.20 -16.19
CA VAL A 278 -17.85 -29.46 -15.15
C VAL A 278 -17.61 -28.01 -15.57
N ILE A 279 -17.98 -27.10 -14.68
CA ILE A 279 -17.80 -25.65 -14.85
C ILE A 279 -16.64 -25.16 -13.97
N LYS A 280 -16.35 -25.85 -12.83
CA LYS A 280 -15.36 -25.43 -11.82
C LYS A 280 -14.32 -26.50 -11.55
N PHE A 281 -13.05 -26.15 -11.81
CA PHE A 281 -11.86 -26.86 -11.34
C PHE A 281 -11.11 -26.08 -10.25
N ALA A 282 -11.77 -25.06 -9.70
CA ALA A 282 -11.15 -24.19 -8.70
C ALA A 282 -10.57 -25.00 -7.53
N LYS A 283 -9.38 -24.61 -7.03
CA LYS A 283 -8.71 -25.21 -5.86
C LYS A 283 -8.44 -26.71 -5.97
N MET A 284 -8.58 -27.33 -7.15
CA MET A 284 -8.60 -28.79 -7.30
C MET A 284 -7.31 -29.45 -6.74
N PHE A 285 -6.15 -28.84 -6.96
CA PHE A 285 -4.84 -29.28 -6.47
C PHE A 285 -4.18 -28.25 -5.56
N GLU A 286 -4.94 -27.36 -4.94
CA GLU A 286 -4.39 -26.36 -4.02
C GLU A 286 -3.63 -27.07 -2.90
N ASN A 287 -2.35 -26.68 -2.68
CA ASN A 287 -1.44 -27.28 -1.69
C ASN A 287 -1.30 -28.81 -1.86
N SER A 288 -1.25 -29.30 -3.11
CA SER A 288 -1.04 -30.71 -3.44
C SER A 288 0.45 -31.01 -3.61
N GLY A 289 0.83 -32.25 -3.34
CA GLY A 289 2.20 -32.76 -3.47
C GLY A 289 2.56 -33.28 -4.85
N VAL A 290 1.69 -33.13 -5.87
CA VAL A 290 1.94 -33.62 -7.24
C VAL A 290 3.19 -32.98 -7.84
N GLU A 291 4.04 -33.81 -8.49
CA GLU A 291 5.24 -33.36 -9.20
C GLU A 291 4.99 -33.27 -10.71
N ASN A 292 4.28 -34.25 -11.26
CA ASN A 292 3.92 -34.34 -12.67
C ASN A 292 2.43 -34.61 -12.80
N LEU A 293 1.74 -33.79 -13.61
CA LEU A 293 0.30 -33.88 -13.73
C LEU A 293 -0.12 -33.84 -15.21
N ASP A 294 -0.89 -34.85 -15.61
CA ASP A 294 -1.50 -34.89 -16.94
C ASP A 294 -3.00 -34.65 -16.83
N LEU A 295 -3.46 -33.55 -17.45
CA LEU A 295 -4.87 -33.15 -17.50
C LEU A 295 -5.41 -33.16 -18.93
N SER A 296 -4.63 -33.65 -19.89
CA SER A 296 -5.01 -33.67 -21.33
C SER A 296 -6.22 -34.56 -21.64
N THR A 297 -6.54 -35.48 -20.73
CA THR A 297 -7.69 -36.38 -20.83
C THR A 297 -8.98 -35.84 -20.26
N LEU A 298 -8.94 -34.71 -19.54
CA LEU A 298 -10.13 -34.08 -19.00
C LEU A 298 -10.79 -33.16 -20.02
N ASP A 299 -12.11 -33.15 -20.07
CA ASP A 299 -12.86 -32.17 -20.86
C ASP A 299 -12.96 -30.84 -20.15
N TRP A 300 -12.35 -29.80 -20.73
CA TRP A 300 -12.34 -28.43 -20.23
C TRP A 300 -13.33 -27.51 -20.93
N SER A 301 -14.08 -27.99 -21.89
CA SER A 301 -14.90 -27.18 -22.82
C SER A 301 -15.90 -26.27 -22.11
N ASN A 302 -16.44 -26.70 -20.96
CA ASN A 302 -17.39 -25.96 -20.17
C ASN A 302 -16.77 -25.29 -18.93
N VAL A 303 -15.47 -25.50 -18.65
CA VAL A 303 -14.80 -24.95 -17.47
C VAL A 303 -14.68 -23.43 -17.58
N ARG A 304 -15.25 -22.72 -16.61
CA ARG A 304 -15.21 -21.26 -16.48
C ARG A 304 -14.31 -20.80 -15.34
N GLU A 305 -14.24 -21.57 -14.26
CA GLU A 305 -13.54 -21.21 -13.03
C GLU A 305 -12.42 -22.21 -12.73
N ALA A 306 -11.17 -21.77 -12.86
CA ALA A 306 -9.98 -22.52 -12.48
C ALA A 306 -9.12 -21.75 -11.46
N TYR A 307 -9.74 -20.84 -10.68
CA TYR A 307 -9.01 -20.05 -9.70
C TYR A 307 -8.37 -20.95 -8.63
N SER A 308 -7.17 -20.59 -8.20
CA SER A 308 -6.36 -21.33 -7.24
C SER A 308 -6.16 -22.82 -7.57
N MET A 309 -6.36 -23.26 -8.82
CA MET A 309 -6.38 -24.69 -9.15
C MET A 309 -5.11 -25.42 -8.70
N PHE A 310 -3.96 -24.81 -8.87
CA PHE A 310 -2.65 -25.34 -8.47
C PHE A 310 -1.97 -24.49 -7.41
N ALA A 311 -2.73 -23.59 -6.76
CA ALA A 311 -2.11 -22.67 -5.80
C ALA A 311 -1.36 -23.44 -4.71
N ASP A 312 -0.13 -22.99 -4.44
CA ASP A 312 0.76 -23.56 -3.43
C ASP A 312 1.08 -25.08 -3.62
N ALA A 313 0.87 -25.61 -4.83
CA ALA A 313 1.40 -26.93 -5.24
C ALA A 313 2.90 -26.80 -5.52
N GLU A 314 3.69 -26.61 -4.46
CA GLU A 314 5.11 -26.22 -4.53
C GLU A 314 6.00 -27.20 -5.28
N LYS A 315 5.64 -28.49 -5.32
CA LYS A 315 6.40 -29.55 -5.97
C LYS A 315 6.04 -29.76 -7.43
N LEU A 316 4.96 -29.12 -7.93
CA LEU A 316 4.52 -29.26 -9.31
C LEU A 316 5.61 -28.76 -10.28
N GLU A 317 6.24 -29.72 -10.98
CA GLU A 317 7.33 -29.47 -11.92
C GLU A 317 6.84 -29.44 -13.38
N ARG A 318 5.91 -30.34 -13.70
CA ARG A 318 5.38 -30.50 -15.05
C ARG A 318 3.86 -30.60 -15.03
N ILE A 319 3.23 -29.89 -15.96
CA ILE A 319 1.80 -30.02 -16.24
C ILE A 319 1.59 -30.19 -17.75
N ASN A 320 0.84 -31.22 -18.12
CA ASN A 320 0.41 -31.45 -19.50
C ASN A 320 -1.03 -30.98 -19.68
N LEU A 321 -1.21 -29.94 -20.52
CA LEU A 321 -2.49 -29.35 -20.92
C LEU A 321 -2.68 -29.44 -22.44
N THR A 322 -1.91 -30.25 -23.11
CA THR A 322 -1.92 -30.33 -24.58
C THR A 322 -3.28 -30.78 -25.08
N GLY A 323 -3.87 -30.02 -26.02
CA GLY A 323 -5.10 -30.37 -26.69
C GLY A 323 -6.40 -30.09 -25.92
N ILE A 324 -6.32 -29.54 -24.70
CA ILE A 324 -7.53 -29.15 -23.95
C ILE A 324 -8.20 -27.92 -24.56
N ASN A 325 -9.53 -27.83 -24.42
CA ASN A 325 -10.29 -26.68 -24.86
C ASN A 325 -10.66 -25.76 -23.67
N THR A 326 -9.93 -24.68 -23.47
CA THR A 326 -10.19 -23.71 -22.37
C THR A 326 -10.94 -22.46 -22.85
N SER A 327 -11.60 -22.49 -24.01
CA SER A 327 -12.29 -21.34 -24.61
C SER A 327 -13.47 -20.78 -23.79
N SER A 328 -13.91 -21.49 -22.76
CA SER A 328 -14.95 -21.05 -21.81
C SER A 328 -14.39 -20.42 -20.53
N LEU A 329 -13.08 -20.46 -20.33
CA LEU A 329 -12.43 -20.02 -19.10
C LEU A 329 -12.58 -18.51 -18.90
N THR A 330 -13.02 -18.09 -17.71
CA THR A 330 -13.25 -16.68 -17.37
C THR A 330 -12.44 -16.23 -16.17
N ASN A 331 -12.08 -17.14 -15.24
CA ASN A 331 -11.36 -16.81 -14.03
C ASN A 331 -10.16 -17.74 -13.83
N MET A 332 -8.95 -17.16 -13.89
CA MET A 332 -7.67 -17.83 -13.64
C MET A 332 -6.93 -17.21 -12.44
N SER A 333 -7.63 -16.46 -11.59
CA SER A 333 -6.94 -15.84 -10.44
C SER A 333 -6.28 -16.91 -9.57
N TRP A 334 -5.03 -16.65 -9.14
CA TRP A 334 -4.25 -17.53 -8.25
C TRP A 334 -3.92 -18.92 -8.84
N MET A 335 -4.21 -19.17 -10.13
CA MET A 335 -4.21 -20.54 -10.69
C MET A 335 -2.90 -21.28 -10.47
N PHE A 336 -1.75 -20.62 -10.65
CA PHE A 336 -0.41 -21.17 -10.45
C PHE A 336 0.35 -20.46 -9.31
N LYS A 337 -0.35 -19.74 -8.43
CA LYS A 337 0.31 -19.05 -7.32
C LYS A 337 1.12 -20.04 -6.48
N GLY A 338 2.37 -19.70 -6.17
CA GLY A 338 3.22 -20.48 -5.27
C GLY A 338 3.68 -21.85 -5.82
N THR A 339 3.54 -22.10 -7.12
CA THR A 339 4.10 -23.30 -7.77
C THR A 339 5.61 -23.13 -7.98
N LYS A 340 6.40 -23.34 -6.91
CA LYS A 340 7.82 -22.97 -6.85
C LYS A 340 8.73 -23.80 -7.78
N SER A 341 8.26 -24.94 -8.28
CA SER A 341 9.03 -25.86 -9.11
C SER A 341 8.56 -25.95 -10.56
N LEU A 342 7.56 -25.16 -10.98
CA LEU A 342 6.90 -25.28 -12.29
C LEU A 342 7.83 -24.88 -13.44
N LYS A 343 8.45 -25.89 -14.03
CA LYS A 343 9.45 -25.75 -15.09
C LYS A 343 8.90 -26.04 -16.48
N TYR A 344 7.98 -27.01 -16.59
CA TYR A 344 7.48 -27.49 -17.86
C TYR A 344 5.99 -27.20 -17.97
N PHE A 345 5.70 -25.93 -18.30
CA PHE A 345 4.37 -25.40 -18.59
C PHE A 345 4.45 -24.60 -19.89
N ASN A 346 3.55 -24.88 -20.82
CA ASN A 346 3.44 -24.13 -22.06
C ASN A 346 2.21 -23.23 -22.02
N PRO A 347 2.36 -21.88 -21.92
CA PRO A 347 1.21 -20.98 -21.91
C PRO A 347 0.29 -21.11 -23.12
N ALA A 348 0.82 -21.49 -24.30
CA ALA A 348 0.05 -21.62 -25.53
C ALA A 348 -1.02 -22.74 -25.50
N ASP A 349 -0.94 -23.65 -24.52
CA ASP A 349 -1.95 -24.69 -24.32
C ASP A 349 -3.26 -24.14 -23.73
N LEU A 350 -3.26 -22.90 -23.23
CA LEU A 350 -4.44 -22.25 -22.65
C LEU A 350 -5.02 -21.17 -23.58
N ASN A 351 -6.30 -21.29 -23.91
CA ASN A 351 -7.07 -20.21 -24.52
C ASN A 351 -7.65 -19.31 -23.42
N VAL A 352 -7.16 -18.07 -23.34
CA VAL A 352 -7.55 -17.10 -22.29
C VAL A 352 -8.46 -15.98 -22.83
N SER A 353 -8.98 -16.09 -24.04
CA SER A 353 -9.74 -15.04 -24.75
C SER A 353 -11.04 -14.58 -24.05
N LYS A 354 -11.53 -15.33 -23.06
CA LYS A 354 -12.66 -14.93 -22.22
C LYS A 354 -12.28 -14.65 -20.77
N VAL A 355 -11.02 -14.79 -20.41
CA VAL A 355 -10.55 -14.54 -19.04
C VAL A 355 -10.69 -13.07 -18.72
N THR A 356 -11.29 -12.77 -17.58
CA THR A 356 -11.48 -11.41 -17.08
C THR A 356 -10.55 -11.03 -15.94
N THR A 357 -9.96 -12.02 -15.25
CA THR A 357 -9.00 -11.81 -14.17
C THR A 357 -7.84 -12.79 -14.22
N LEU A 358 -6.62 -12.25 -14.15
CA LEU A 358 -5.35 -12.96 -14.01
C LEU A 358 -4.67 -12.61 -12.68
N SER A 359 -5.46 -12.08 -11.71
CA SER A 359 -4.92 -11.65 -10.42
C SER A 359 -4.18 -12.79 -9.73
N PHE A 360 -2.93 -12.56 -9.33
CA PHE A 360 -2.02 -13.54 -8.71
C PHE A 360 -1.79 -14.84 -9.55
N ALA A 361 -2.14 -14.87 -10.83
CA ALA A 361 -2.16 -16.13 -11.59
C ALA A 361 -0.82 -16.87 -11.60
N PHE A 362 0.31 -16.17 -11.58
CA PHE A 362 1.67 -16.71 -11.54
C PHE A 362 2.48 -16.15 -10.37
N ALA A 363 1.82 -15.63 -9.33
CA ALA A 363 2.53 -15.07 -8.18
C ALA A 363 3.32 -16.16 -7.45
N GLY A 364 4.61 -15.91 -7.18
CA GLY A 364 5.48 -16.87 -6.51
C GLY A 364 5.76 -18.16 -7.28
N THR A 365 5.57 -18.14 -8.60
CA THR A 365 6.01 -19.27 -9.45
C THR A 365 7.52 -19.32 -9.53
N GLY A 366 8.07 -20.56 -9.64
CA GLY A 366 9.47 -20.81 -9.81
C GLY A 366 9.74 -21.95 -10.79
N GLY A 367 11.02 -22.38 -10.88
CA GLY A 367 11.47 -23.47 -11.73
C GLY A 367 11.75 -23.06 -13.18
N ALA A 368 10.89 -22.29 -13.84
CA ALA A 368 11.14 -21.77 -15.18
C ALA A 368 11.93 -20.46 -15.16
N THR A 369 12.83 -20.31 -16.15
CA THR A 369 13.59 -19.05 -16.35
C THR A 369 12.97 -18.13 -17.39
N SER A 370 12.01 -18.62 -18.16
CA SER A 370 11.27 -17.83 -19.15
C SER A 370 9.90 -18.43 -19.42
N TYR A 371 8.94 -17.56 -19.75
CA TYR A 371 7.66 -17.93 -20.32
C TYR A 371 7.35 -17.08 -21.55
N ASP A 372 6.67 -17.71 -22.52
CA ASP A 372 6.15 -17.03 -23.71
C ASP A 372 4.63 -16.98 -23.64
N PHE A 373 4.09 -15.78 -23.40
CA PHE A 373 2.65 -15.53 -23.37
C PHE A 373 2.13 -14.78 -24.62
N SER A 374 2.92 -14.69 -25.68
CA SER A 374 2.56 -13.94 -26.89
C SER A 374 1.31 -14.46 -27.60
N SER A 375 0.93 -15.73 -27.35
CA SER A 375 -0.28 -16.34 -27.87
C SER A 375 -1.56 -15.98 -27.09
N TRP A 376 -1.43 -15.33 -25.93
CA TRP A 376 -2.59 -15.04 -25.08
C TRP A 376 -3.36 -13.81 -25.57
N ASP A 377 -4.64 -13.97 -25.87
CA ASP A 377 -5.59 -12.86 -26.05
C ASP A 377 -6.09 -12.42 -24.69
N VAL A 378 -5.49 -11.34 -24.15
CA VAL A 378 -5.85 -10.76 -22.84
C VAL A 378 -6.82 -9.58 -22.97
N SER A 379 -7.43 -9.38 -24.15
CA SER A 379 -8.29 -8.22 -24.44
C SER A 379 -9.53 -8.10 -23.56
N LYS A 380 -9.92 -9.17 -22.85
CA LYS A 380 -11.03 -9.17 -21.88
C LYS A 380 -10.58 -9.01 -20.43
N VAL A 381 -9.28 -9.08 -20.16
CA VAL A 381 -8.78 -9.03 -18.80
C VAL A 381 -8.90 -7.61 -18.24
N VAL A 382 -9.49 -7.51 -17.06
CA VAL A 382 -9.66 -6.27 -16.32
C VAL A 382 -8.67 -6.17 -15.17
N ASP A 383 -8.26 -7.29 -14.59
CA ASP A 383 -7.45 -7.37 -13.40
C ASP A 383 -6.18 -8.19 -13.60
N PHE A 384 -5.02 -7.49 -13.56
CA PHE A 384 -3.67 -8.05 -13.63
C PHE A 384 -2.93 -7.95 -12.27
N THR A 385 -3.65 -7.67 -11.19
CA THR A 385 -3.07 -7.46 -9.86
C THR A 385 -2.16 -8.63 -9.46
N HIS A 386 -0.92 -8.33 -9.07
CA HIS A 386 0.09 -9.31 -8.60
C HIS A 386 0.35 -10.49 -9.56
N MET A 387 0.06 -10.36 -10.85
CA MET A 387 0.07 -11.52 -11.77
C MET A 387 1.40 -12.29 -11.75
N PHE A 388 2.54 -11.61 -11.70
CA PHE A 388 3.88 -12.20 -11.70
C PHE A 388 4.69 -11.86 -10.42
N ASP A 389 4.00 -11.40 -9.38
CA ASP A 389 4.65 -11.04 -8.12
C ASP A 389 5.43 -12.22 -7.55
N LEU A 390 6.68 -12.00 -7.08
CA LEU A 390 7.57 -13.05 -6.56
C LEU A 390 7.92 -14.17 -7.57
N ALA A 391 7.75 -13.98 -8.87
CA ALA A 391 8.22 -14.93 -9.88
C ALA A 391 9.76 -14.83 -10.02
N ASN A 392 10.46 -15.26 -8.98
CA ASN A 392 11.88 -14.94 -8.76
C ASN A 392 12.84 -15.60 -9.76
N ASP A 393 12.50 -16.75 -10.35
CA ASP A 393 13.39 -17.49 -11.26
C ASP A 393 13.34 -16.94 -12.68
N LEU A 394 12.29 -16.17 -13.04
CA LEU A 394 12.15 -15.61 -14.38
C LEU A 394 13.25 -14.58 -14.67
N LYS A 395 13.94 -14.80 -15.79
CA LYS A 395 14.92 -13.89 -16.38
C LYS A 395 14.36 -13.14 -17.58
N SER A 396 13.37 -13.71 -18.25
CA SER A 396 12.66 -13.10 -19.37
C SER A 396 11.21 -13.52 -19.42
N ILE A 397 10.37 -12.66 -20.00
CA ILE A 397 8.96 -12.90 -20.23
C ILE A 397 8.56 -12.26 -21.56
N ASN A 398 7.87 -13.00 -22.42
CA ASN A 398 7.37 -12.49 -23.69
C ASN A 398 5.88 -12.16 -23.58
N LEU A 399 5.55 -10.86 -23.66
CA LEU A 399 4.20 -10.30 -23.59
C LEU A 399 3.80 -9.61 -24.92
N THR A 400 4.53 -9.90 -25.99
CA THR A 400 4.28 -9.28 -27.30
C THR A 400 2.85 -9.51 -27.75
N GLY A 401 2.21 -8.44 -28.22
CA GLY A 401 0.82 -8.52 -28.75
C GLY A 401 -0.27 -8.44 -27.70
N TRP A 402 0.04 -8.27 -26.43
CA TRP A 402 -0.99 -8.14 -25.41
C TRP A 402 -1.80 -6.84 -25.57
N ASP A 403 -3.09 -6.96 -25.83
CA ASP A 403 -4.06 -5.87 -25.75
C ASP A 403 -4.59 -5.76 -24.32
N VAL A 404 -4.07 -4.80 -23.57
CA VAL A 404 -4.48 -4.53 -22.19
C VAL A 404 -5.44 -3.34 -22.09
N SER A 405 -6.10 -2.95 -23.20
CA SER A 405 -6.94 -1.75 -23.26
C SER A 405 -8.16 -1.78 -22.32
N ASN A 406 -8.59 -2.97 -21.88
CA ASN A 406 -9.64 -3.17 -20.88
C ASN A 406 -9.10 -3.30 -19.45
N GLY A 407 -7.79 -3.39 -19.27
CA GLY A 407 -7.16 -3.51 -17.96
C GLY A 407 -7.38 -2.26 -17.09
N GLU A 408 -7.97 -2.45 -15.91
CA GLU A 408 -8.18 -1.40 -14.92
C GLU A 408 -7.16 -1.45 -13.78
N ARG A 409 -6.70 -2.65 -13.41
CA ARG A 409 -5.84 -2.88 -12.25
C ARG A 409 -4.53 -3.56 -12.64
N PHE A 410 -3.41 -2.84 -12.43
CA PHE A 410 -2.05 -3.32 -12.67
C PHE A 410 -1.21 -3.26 -11.36
N TYR A 411 -1.88 -3.27 -10.21
CA TYR A 411 -1.23 -3.19 -8.92
C TYR A 411 -0.24 -4.34 -8.74
N ASN A 412 1.06 -4.02 -8.51
CA ASN A 412 2.14 -4.97 -8.26
C ASN A 412 2.32 -6.07 -9.33
N MET A 413 1.90 -5.84 -10.58
CA MET A 413 1.86 -6.87 -11.62
C MET A 413 3.21 -7.58 -11.80
N PHE A 414 4.31 -6.86 -11.77
CA PHE A 414 5.69 -7.36 -11.93
C PHE A 414 6.53 -7.07 -10.68
N GLN A 415 5.94 -7.15 -9.49
CA GLN A 415 6.65 -6.87 -8.25
C GLN A 415 7.56 -8.04 -7.85
N ARG A 416 8.72 -7.75 -7.25
CA ARG A 416 9.60 -8.75 -6.62
C ARG A 416 10.03 -9.89 -7.55
N MET A 417 10.29 -9.61 -8.80
CA MET A 417 10.86 -10.57 -9.75
C MET A 417 12.39 -10.55 -9.62
N GLY A 418 12.95 -11.45 -8.79
CA GLY A 418 14.33 -11.37 -8.31
C GLY A 418 15.44 -11.45 -9.39
N ASN A 419 15.17 -12.03 -10.56
CA ASN A 419 16.16 -12.27 -11.59
C ASN A 419 15.87 -11.57 -12.93
N ILE A 420 14.74 -10.86 -13.06
CA ILE A 420 14.40 -10.13 -14.29
C ILE A 420 15.32 -8.94 -14.50
N GLU A 421 15.88 -8.79 -15.71
CA GLU A 421 16.74 -7.65 -16.07
C GLU A 421 16.03 -6.65 -16.98
N GLU A 422 15.07 -7.11 -17.78
CA GLU A 422 14.30 -6.27 -18.70
C GLU A 422 12.85 -6.72 -18.72
N ILE A 423 11.92 -5.74 -18.78
CA ILE A 423 10.49 -5.98 -18.96
C ILE A 423 10.03 -5.15 -20.16
N ASP A 424 9.55 -5.84 -21.22
CA ASP A 424 8.99 -5.21 -22.41
C ASP A 424 7.46 -5.20 -22.33
N VAL A 425 6.90 -4.01 -22.19
CA VAL A 425 5.46 -3.72 -22.22
C VAL A 425 5.13 -2.76 -23.38
N SER A 426 5.93 -2.78 -24.44
CA SER A 426 5.75 -1.90 -25.61
C SER A 426 4.42 -2.12 -26.36
N SER A 427 3.80 -3.29 -26.20
CA SER A 427 2.46 -3.57 -26.73
C SER A 427 1.31 -3.07 -25.84
N PHE A 428 1.61 -2.61 -24.61
CA PHE A 428 0.58 -2.22 -23.66
C PHE A 428 0.03 -0.83 -23.96
N HIS A 429 -1.30 -0.72 -24.08
CA HIS A 429 -2.03 0.53 -24.22
C HIS A 429 -3.14 0.60 -23.15
N PRO A 430 -2.81 0.81 -21.88
CA PRO A 430 -3.70 0.62 -20.74
C PRO A 430 -4.66 1.81 -20.53
N ILE A 431 -5.47 2.14 -21.54
CA ILE A 431 -6.32 3.34 -21.57
C ILE A 431 -7.41 3.38 -20.48
N LYS A 432 -7.75 2.25 -19.87
CA LYS A 432 -8.72 2.17 -18.76
C LYS A 432 -8.07 1.99 -17.39
N ALA A 433 -6.75 1.92 -17.32
CA ALA A 433 -6.06 1.71 -16.07
C ALA A 433 -6.37 2.81 -15.04
N LYS A 434 -6.72 2.39 -13.82
CA LYS A 434 -7.01 3.27 -12.68
C LYS A 434 -5.83 3.33 -11.70
N THR A 435 -5.12 2.22 -11.55
CA THR A 435 -3.95 2.12 -10.67
C THR A 435 -2.83 1.33 -11.30
N MET A 436 -1.60 1.83 -11.12
CA MET A 436 -0.35 1.15 -11.49
C MET A 436 0.62 1.13 -10.30
N SER A 437 0.07 1.25 -9.08
CA SER A 437 0.89 1.28 -7.88
C SER A 437 1.75 0.01 -7.80
N GLY A 438 3.05 0.19 -7.54
CA GLY A 438 4.04 -0.88 -7.41
C GLY A 438 4.23 -1.78 -8.63
N MET A 439 3.73 -1.39 -9.84
CA MET A 439 3.69 -2.28 -11.00
C MET A 439 5.04 -2.94 -11.31
N PHE A 440 6.14 -2.23 -11.12
CA PHE A 440 7.51 -2.73 -11.35
C PHE A 440 8.37 -2.68 -10.08
N GLN A 441 7.78 -2.66 -8.90
CA GLN A 441 8.48 -2.46 -7.63
C GLN A 441 9.36 -3.65 -7.23
N LEU A 442 10.49 -3.39 -6.51
CA LEU A 442 11.30 -4.40 -5.83
C LEU A 442 11.94 -5.44 -6.78
N ASN A 443 12.39 -5.03 -7.95
CA ASN A 443 13.12 -5.88 -8.88
C ASN A 443 14.63 -5.57 -8.83
N PRO A 444 15.39 -6.28 -8.01
CA PRO A 444 16.78 -5.90 -7.68
C PRO A 444 17.76 -5.96 -8.86
N LYS A 445 17.42 -6.66 -9.95
CA LYS A 445 18.25 -6.77 -11.14
C LYS A 445 17.69 -6.04 -12.35
N LEU A 446 16.49 -5.43 -12.24
CA LEU A 446 15.85 -4.74 -13.36
C LEU A 446 16.66 -3.53 -13.79
N LYS A 447 17.10 -3.55 -15.06
CA LYS A 447 17.90 -2.50 -15.71
C LYS A 447 17.08 -1.62 -16.63
N LYS A 448 16.01 -2.18 -17.23
CA LYS A 448 15.24 -1.51 -18.27
C LYS A 448 13.76 -1.91 -18.23
N VAL A 449 12.88 -0.93 -18.49
CA VAL A 449 11.47 -1.15 -18.84
C VAL A 449 11.20 -0.47 -20.17
N ILE A 450 10.62 -1.22 -21.13
CA ILE A 450 10.36 -0.73 -22.48
C ILE A 450 8.88 -0.39 -22.61
N PHE A 451 8.60 0.87 -22.91
CA PHE A 451 7.27 1.41 -23.20
C PHE A 451 7.18 1.85 -24.68
N ASN A 452 5.97 1.86 -25.24
CA ASN A 452 5.65 2.48 -26.50
C ASN A 452 4.22 3.03 -26.47
N ASN A 453 4.07 4.37 -26.53
CA ASN A 453 2.75 5.03 -26.41
C ASN A 453 1.92 4.56 -25.21
N PHE A 454 2.55 4.40 -24.07
CA PHE A 454 1.94 3.87 -22.84
C PHE A 454 0.98 4.90 -22.24
N ASP A 455 -0.31 4.78 -22.56
CA ASP A 455 -1.32 5.76 -22.22
C ASP A 455 -1.86 5.60 -20.79
N THR A 456 -1.49 6.51 -19.93
CA THR A 456 -1.85 6.49 -18.50
C THR A 456 -2.93 7.51 -18.11
N ARG A 457 -3.69 8.04 -19.10
CA ARG A 457 -4.62 9.18 -18.89
C ARG A 457 -5.66 9.01 -17.80
N ASN A 458 -6.05 7.79 -17.46
CA ASN A 458 -7.05 7.51 -16.44
C ASN A 458 -6.45 7.01 -15.11
N VAL A 459 -5.13 6.93 -15.02
CA VAL A 459 -4.44 6.48 -13.79
C VAL A 459 -4.53 7.55 -12.72
N VAL A 460 -4.97 7.16 -11.53
CA VAL A 460 -5.12 8.03 -10.36
C VAL A 460 -3.97 7.81 -9.36
N ASN A 461 -3.38 6.63 -9.33
CA ASN A 461 -2.33 6.26 -8.38
C ASN A 461 -1.14 5.60 -9.10
N MET A 462 0.06 6.21 -8.95
CA MET A 462 1.36 5.69 -9.43
C MET A 462 2.35 5.45 -8.29
N ASP A 463 1.87 5.29 -7.06
CA ASP A 463 2.74 5.06 -5.91
C ASP A 463 3.65 3.87 -6.15
N LEU A 464 4.93 4.00 -5.76
CA LEU A 464 5.90 2.90 -5.80
C LEU A 464 6.15 2.29 -7.19
N MET A 465 5.65 2.85 -8.29
CA MET A 465 5.60 2.19 -9.60
C MET A 465 6.96 1.61 -10.05
N PHE A 466 8.05 2.33 -9.81
CA PHE A 466 9.42 1.93 -10.12
C PHE A 466 10.31 1.83 -8.86
N ALA A 467 9.70 1.79 -7.68
CA ALA A 467 10.45 1.84 -6.44
C ALA A 467 11.32 0.60 -6.21
N ASP A 468 12.45 0.81 -5.52
CA ASP A 468 13.36 -0.24 -5.08
C ASP A 468 13.92 -1.09 -6.24
N ASN A 469 14.25 -0.43 -7.36
CA ASN A 469 14.94 -1.00 -8.52
C ASN A 469 16.36 -0.41 -8.60
N PRO A 470 17.31 -0.86 -7.78
CA PRO A 470 18.63 -0.21 -7.67
C PRO A 470 19.48 -0.29 -8.93
N GLU A 471 19.24 -1.26 -9.80
CA GLU A 471 19.97 -1.47 -11.04
C GLU A 471 19.35 -0.75 -12.26
N LEU A 472 18.18 -0.10 -12.10
CA LEU A 472 17.49 0.57 -13.19
C LEU A 472 18.34 1.72 -13.76
N ILE A 473 18.61 1.67 -15.08
CA ILE A 473 19.45 2.63 -15.80
C ILE A 473 18.76 3.25 -17.02
N ASP A 474 17.78 2.56 -17.59
CA ASP A 474 17.09 2.97 -18.81
C ASP A 474 15.57 2.96 -18.58
N LEU A 475 14.98 4.17 -18.55
CA LEU A 475 13.56 4.37 -18.27
C LEU A 475 13.04 5.60 -19.02
N ASP A 476 12.23 5.38 -20.05
CA ASP A 476 11.52 6.43 -20.78
C ASP A 476 10.05 6.49 -20.36
N VAL A 477 9.67 7.58 -19.68
CA VAL A 477 8.29 7.87 -19.23
C VAL A 477 7.66 9.04 -19.98
N THR A 478 8.25 9.46 -21.10
CA THR A 478 7.78 10.62 -21.87
C THR A 478 6.39 10.43 -22.51
N SER A 479 5.93 9.18 -22.67
CA SER A 479 4.58 8.87 -23.14
C SER A 479 3.49 8.96 -22.07
N PHE A 480 3.86 9.07 -20.79
CA PHE A 480 2.90 9.05 -19.68
C PHE A 480 2.01 10.29 -19.68
N LYS A 481 0.71 10.09 -19.47
CA LYS A 481 -0.31 11.13 -19.29
C LYS A 481 -0.73 11.17 -17.81
N THR A 482 -0.22 12.13 -17.08
CA THR A 482 -0.32 12.14 -15.61
C THR A 482 -1.36 13.09 -15.04
N GLY A 483 -2.16 13.76 -15.89
CA GLY A 483 -3.10 14.81 -15.47
C GLY A 483 -4.18 14.39 -14.46
N ASN A 484 -4.49 13.10 -14.35
CA ASN A 484 -5.42 12.57 -13.35
C ASN A 484 -4.72 11.95 -12.12
N VAL A 485 -3.39 11.85 -12.11
CA VAL A 485 -2.66 11.21 -11.01
C VAL A 485 -2.68 12.09 -9.77
N GLN A 486 -3.22 11.56 -8.67
CA GLN A 486 -3.29 12.24 -7.39
C GLN A 486 -2.11 11.89 -6.46
N SER A 487 -1.51 10.72 -6.63
CA SER A 487 -0.41 10.27 -5.80
C SER A 487 0.75 9.71 -6.63
N PHE A 488 1.95 10.25 -6.35
CA PHE A 488 3.24 9.85 -6.92
C PHE A 488 4.20 9.36 -5.83
N ASN A 489 3.67 8.93 -4.67
CA ASN A 489 4.51 8.59 -3.53
C ASN A 489 5.51 7.49 -3.87
N ASN A 490 6.79 7.73 -3.54
CA ASN A 490 7.85 6.74 -3.73
C ASN A 490 8.02 6.26 -5.19
N MET A 491 7.49 6.95 -6.20
CA MET A 491 7.38 6.43 -7.57
C MET A 491 8.73 5.92 -8.12
N PHE A 492 9.82 6.62 -7.84
CA PHE A 492 11.18 6.27 -8.28
C PHE A 492 12.12 5.97 -7.09
N ARG A 493 11.56 5.72 -5.90
CA ARG A 493 12.35 5.47 -4.68
C ARG A 493 13.46 4.45 -4.93
N LYS A 494 14.71 4.80 -4.57
CA LYS A 494 15.89 3.92 -4.69
C LYS A 494 16.15 3.38 -6.11
N ALA A 495 15.74 4.08 -7.16
CA ALA A 495 16.29 3.87 -8.50
C ALA A 495 17.73 4.41 -8.52
N SER A 496 18.64 3.72 -7.84
CA SER A 496 19.93 4.26 -7.39
C SER A 496 20.93 4.49 -8.50
N LYS A 497 20.81 3.75 -9.61
CA LYS A 497 21.67 3.87 -10.80
C LYS A 497 21.07 4.72 -11.92
N LEU A 498 19.81 5.13 -11.80
CA LEU A 498 19.17 5.97 -12.82
C LEU A 498 19.85 7.35 -12.87
N GLU A 499 20.50 7.67 -13.99
CA GLU A 499 21.23 8.92 -14.15
C GLU A 499 20.40 10.01 -14.81
N ASN A 500 19.59 9.66 -15.79
CA ASN A 500 18.75 10.57 -16.56
C ASN A 500 17.29 10.11 -16.48
N LEU A 501 16.39 11.05 -16.25
CA LEU A 501 14.96 10.80 -16.21
C LEU A 501 14.22 12.06 -16.69
N ASP A 502 13.54 11.96 -17.83
CA ASP A 502 12.71 13.04 -18.33
C ASP A 502 11.27 12.93 -17.84
N VAL A 503 10.90 13.82 -16.93
CA VAL A 503 9.55 13.99 -16.37
C VAL A 503 9.00 15.39 -16.65
N SER A 504 9.60 16.10 -17.60
CA SER A 504 9.22 17.49 -17.93
C SER A 504 7.80 17.61 -18.48
N ASN A 505 7.27 16.51 -19.08
CA ASN A 505 5.93 16.43 -19.63
C ASN A 505 4.85 15.98 -18.60
N PHE A 506 5.24 15.69 -17.34
CA PHE A 506 4.26 15.31 -16.33
C PHE A 506 3.31 16.47 -16.03
N ASP A 507 2.02 16.28 -16.29
CA ASP A 507 0.97 17.16 -15.77
C ASP A 507 0.70 16.77 -14.31
N THR A 508 1.13 17.62 -13.40
CA THR A 508 1.01 17.40 -11.95
C THR A 508 -0.16 18.13 -11.33
N SER A 509 -1.06 18.68 -12.17
CA SER A 509 -2.17 19.55 -11.73
C SER A 509 -3.15 18.88 -10.76
N SER A 510 -3.34 17.56 -10.82
CA SER A 510 -4.15 16.78 -9.87
C SER A 510 -3.35 16.23 -8.69
N GLY A 511 -2.03 16.34 -8.70
CA GLY A 511 -1.13 15.75 -7.73
C GLY A 511 -1.26 16.33 -6.33
N LYS A 512 -1.60 15.49 -5.37
CA LYS A 512 -1.71 15.85 -3.94
C LYS A 512 -0.49 15.44 -3.13
N SER A 513 0.11 14.30 -3.45
CA SER A 513 1.25 13.78 -2.72
C SER A 513 2.38 13.35 -3.65
N PHE A 514 3.58 13.86 -3.34
CA PHE A 514 4.84 13.55 -4.01
C PHE A 514 5.87 13.03 -3.00
N SER A 515 5.37 12.49 -1.88
CA SER A 515 6.22 12.04 -0.78
C SER A 515 7.24 11.02 -1.27
N SER A 516 8.53 11.29 -0.98
CA SER A 516 9.64 10.38 -1.28
C SER A 516 9.76 9.98 -2.77
N MET A 517 9.23 10.79 -3.70
CA MET A 517 9.12 10.42 -5.11
C MET A 517 10.48 10.02 -5.72
N PHE A 518 11.55 10.73 -5.36
CA PHE A 518 12.92 10.49 -5.84
C PHE A 518 13.88 10.11 -4.71
N ILE A 519 13.36 9.70 -3.55
CA ILE A 519 14.22 9.38 -2.40
C ILE A 519 15.30 8.36 -2.77
N ASN A 520 16.58 8.68 -2.47
CA ASN A 520 17.75 7.84 -2.71
C ASN A 520 18.00 7.49 -4.21
N CYS A 521 17.57 8.34 -5.14
CA CYS A 521 18.02 8.28 -6.53
C CYS A 521 19.44 8.87 -6.62
N PHE A 522 20.44 8.10 -6.14
CA PHE A 522 21.80 8.60 -5.88
C PHE A 522 22.52 9.15 -7.10
N LYS A 523 22.24 8.59 -8.29
CA LYS A 523 22.93 8.94 -9.54
C LYS A 523 22.18 9.95 -10.40
N LEU A 524 20.93 10.28 -10.05
CA LEU A 524 20.12 11.22 -10.84
C LEU A 524 20.79 12.59 -10.89
N LYS A 525 21.13 13.07 -12.11
CA LYS A 525 21.92 14.27 -12.35
C LYS A 525 21.05 15.46 -12.75
N ASP A 526 20.27 15.27 -13.80
CA ASP A 526 19.45 16.29 -14.41
C ASP A 526 17.98 15.94 -14.27
N LEU A 527 17.22 16.78 -13.59
CA LEU A 527 15.81 16.59 -13.34
C LEU A 527 15.06 17.91 -13.60
N ASN A 528 14.34 17.95 -14.72
CA ASN A 528 13.53 19.13 -15.07
C ASN A 528 12.10 19.00 -14.51
N VAL A 529 11.86 19.68 -13.41
CA VAL A 529 10.55 19.74 -12.71
C VAL A 529 10.08 21.19 -12.53
N LYS A 530 10.72 22.16 -13.17
CA LYS A 530 10.50 23.59 -12.95
C LYS A 530 9.07 24.04 -13.28
N ASP A 531 8.45 23.42 -14.29
CA ASP A 531 7.13 23.80 -14.81
C ASP A 531 5.99 22.93 -14.24
N TRP A 532 6.26 22.10 -13.22
CA TRP A 532 5.25 21.30 -12.57
C TRP A 532 4.20 22.18 -11.86
N ASN A 533 2.94 21.88 -12.10
CA ASN A 533 1.84 22.55 -11.41
C ASN A 533 1.62 21.93 -10.03
N MET A 534 2.11 22.58 -8.99
CA MET A 534 2.04 22.10 -7.61
C MET A 534 0.84 22.69 -6.83
N SER A 535 -0.14 23.31 -7.51
CA SER A 535 -1.25 24.02 -6.85
C SER A 535 -2.12 23.15 -5.95
N ASN A 536 -2.19 21.83 -6.19
CA ASN A 536 -2.92 20.89 -5.35
C ASN A 536 -2.02 20.06 -4.42
N ALA A 537 -0.70 20.26 -4.48
CA ALA A 537 0.25 19.53 -3.66
C ALA A 537 0.08 19.83 -2.17
N GLN A 538 0.01 18.81 -1.35
CA GLN A 538 -0.13 18.86 0.10
C GLN A 538 1.10 18.29 0.82
N ASN A 539 1.73 17.25 0.23
CA ASN A 539 2.81 16.52 0.85
C ASN A 539 4.03 16.40 -0.08
N LEU A 540 5.14 17.02 0.33
CA LEU A 540 6.44 16.97 -0.35
C LEU A 540 7.51 16.30 0.53
N TYR A 541 7.09 15.53 1.55
CA TYR A 541 7.99 14.85 2.47
C TYR A 541 9.08 14.08 1.72
N ALA A 542 10.36 14.34 2.05
CA ALA A 542 11.52 13.61 1.56
C ALA A 542 11.60 13.47 0.02
N MET A 543 10.98 14.38 -0.75
CA MET A 543 10.81 14.23 -2.20
C MET A 543 12.15 14.01 -2.94
N PHE A 544 13.21 14.72 -2.55
CA PHE A 544 14.55 14.61 -3.14
C PHE A 544 15.59 14.08 -2.14
N LEU A 545 15.16 13.52 -1.00
CA LEU A 545 16.09 13.04 0.02
C LEU A 545 17.11 12.07 -0.58
N GLY A 546 18.40 12.36 -0.37
CA GLY A 546 19.47 11.49 -0.83
C GLY A 546 19.73 11.52 -2.34
N CYS A 547 19.19 12.47 -3.10
CA CYS A 547 19.56 12.70 -4.52
C CYS A 547 20.95 13.34 -4.59
N LYS A 548 21.99 12.52 -4.42
CA LYS A 548 23.36 13.00 -4.19
C LYS A 548 24.04 13.63 -5.40
N SER A 549 23.52 13.40 -6.62
CA SER A 549 24.15 13.88 -7.86
C SER A 549 23.44 15.07 -8.51
N ILE A 550 22.25 15.43 -8.06
CA ILE A 550 21.52 16.62 -8.54
C ILE A 550 22.31 17.87 -8.12
N LYS A 551 22.60 18.75 -9.08
CA LYS A 551 23.34 20.00 -8.85
C LYS A 551 22.47 21.23 -8.77
N LYS A 552 21.33 21.23 -9.48
CA LYS A 552 20.45 22.39 -9.60
C LYS A 552 18.98 21.97 -9.54
N LEU A 553 18.18 22.75 -8.80
CA LEU A 553 16.72 22.67 -8.80
C LEU A 553 16.12 24.09 -8.86
N GLU A 554 15.42 24.39 -9.96
CA GLU A 554 14.69 25.66 -10.18
C GLU A 554 13.23 25.47 -9.83
N LEU A 555 12.81 25.83 -8.63
CA LEU A 555 11.50 25.49 -8.09
C LEU A 555 10.62 26.73 -7.78
N ASN A 556 11.07 27.93 -8.16
CA ASN A 556 10.35 29.18 -7.89
C ASN A 556 8.98 29.28 -8.56
N ASN A 557 8.74 28.50 -9.63
CA ASN A 557 7.43 28.45 -10.30
C ASN A 557 6.38 27.59 -9.57
N TRP A 558 6.80 26.82 -8.55
CA TRP A 558 5.89 25.97 -7.82
C TRP A 558 4.93 26.75 -6.93
N ASN A 559 3.62 26.57 -7.11
CA ASN A 559 2.62 27.08 -6.18
C ASN A 559 2.52 26.13 -4.97
N THR A 560 3.14 26.50 -3.86
CA THR A 560 3.20 25.69 -2.64
C THR A 560 2.12 26.04 -1.62
N SER A 561 1.12 26.85 -2.00
CA SER A 561 0.13 27.39 -1.05
C SER A 561 -0.71 26.35 -0.30
N ASN A 562 -0.84 25.14 -0.82
CA ASN A 562 -1.57 24.05 -0.16
C ASN A 562 -0.66 23.04 0.53
N VAL A 563 0.67 23.21 0.47
CA VAL A 563 1.63 22.28 1.07
C VAL A 563 1.61 22.41 2.59
N THR A 564 1.51 21.27 3.25
CA THR A 564 1.53 21.16 4.72
C THR A 564 2.78 20.50 5.25
N ASN A 565 3.43 19.64 4.47
CA ASN A 565 4.61 18.89 4.88
C ASN A 565 5.74 19.02 3.86
N MET A 566 6.89 19.58 4.30
CA MET A 566 8.13 19.71 3.54
C MET A 566 9.32 19.04 4.25
N ALA A 567 9.05 18.21 5.28
CA ALA A 567 10.12 17.62 6.05
C ALA A 567 11.06 16.78 5.17
N SER A 568 12.36 16.87 5.41
CA SER A 568 13.44 16.15 4.73
C SER A 568 13.51 16.34 3.22
N MET A 569 12.81 17.32 2.65
CA MET A 569 12.62 17.44 1.20
C MET A 569 13.91 17.44 0.39
N PHE A 570 14.94 18.11 0.88
CA PHE A 570 16.25 18.21 0.23
C PHE A 570 17.38 17.58 1.07
N SER A 571 17.02 16.81 2.09
CA SER A 571 18.02 16.25 2.99
C SER A 571 19.01 15.36 2.23
N SER A 572 20.31 15.47 2.58
CA SER A 572 21.41 14.69 1.99
C SER A 572 21.57 14.83 0.47
N THR A 573 21.17 15.96 -0.12
CA THR A 573 21.46 16.32 -1.51
C THR A 573 22.86 16.96 -1.61
N THR A 574 23.88 16.14 -1.45
CA THR A 574 25.26 16.58 -1.19
C THR A 574 25.99 17.25 -2.37
N SER A 575 25.40 17.27 -3.57
CA SER A 575 25.90 17.99 -4.74
C SER A 575 25.02 19.17 -5.16
N LEU A 576 23.93 19.45 -4.44
CA LEU A 576 22.98 20.51 -4.80
C LEU A 576 23.59 21.89 -4.51
N ASP A 577 24.02 22.58 -5.56
CA ASP A 577 24.65 23.90 -5.45
C ASP A 577 23.66 25.05 -5.62
N VAL A 578 22.66 24.86 -6.49
CA VAL A 578 21.64 25.88 -6.83
C VAL A 578 20.24 25.36 -6.47
N LEU A 579 19.58 26.06 -5.55
CA LEU A 579 18.22 25.78 -5.12
C LEU A 579 17.41 27.07 -5.04
N GLU A 580 16.39 27.21 -5.88
CA GLU A 580 15.52 28.38 -5.94
C GLU A 580 14.17 28.07 -5.30
N VAL A 581 13.92 28.62 -4.10
CA VAL A 581 12.72 28.42 -3.30
C VAL A 581 12.22 29.71 -2.61
N ASP A 582 12.77 30.85 -3.00
CA ASP A 582 12.50 32.16 -2.39
C ASP A 582 11.06 32.65 -2.59
N ARG A 583 10.36 32.17 -3.65
CA ARG A 583 8.97 32.55 -3.97
C ARG A 583 7.91 31.62 -3.37
N TRP A 584 8.31 30.65 -2.59
CA TRP A 584 7.36 29.69 -2.03
C TRP A 584 6.43 30.30 -0.98
N ASN A 585 5.14 29.97 -1.08
CA ASN A 585 4.17 30.27 -0.05
C ASN A 585 4.13 29.15 0.98
N THR A 586 4.70 29.40 2.17
CA THR A 586 4.81 28.42 3.25
C THR A 586 3.73 28.56 4.33
N SER A 587 2.70 29.40 4.09
CA SER A 587 1.70 29.78 5.12
C SER A 587 0.85 28.61 5.66
N ASN A 588 0.81 27.47 4.98
CA ASN A 588 0.12 26.26 5.43
C ASN A 588 1.06 25.16 5.91
N VAL A 589 2.37 25.35 5.81
CA VAL A 589 3.35 24.34 6.21
C VAL A 589 3.36 24.18 7.73
N THR A 590 3.30 22.92 8.19
CA THR A 590 3.36 22.53 9.60
C THR A 590 4.63 21.78 9.95
N GLU A 591 5.33 21.17 8.97
CA GLU A 591 6.49 20.31 9.16
C GLU A 591 7.62 20.70 8.20
N MET A 592 8.79 21.09 8.78
CA MET A 592 10.02 21.42 8.06
C MET A 592 11.24 20.69 8.63
N THR A 593 11.02 19.64 9.42
CA THR A 593 12.09 18.83 10.02
C THR A 593 13.11 18.39 8.97
N SER A 594 14.41 18.61 9.20
CA SER A 594 15.52 18.18 8.33
C SER A 594 15.45 18.66 6.88
N MET A 595 14.67 19.70 6.55
CA MET A 595 14.36 20.06 5.16
C MET A 595 15.59 20.27 4.29
N PHE A 596 16.64 20.92 4.83
CA PHE A 596 17.91 21.19 4.13
C PHE A 596 19.10 20.48 4.77
N SER A 597 18.86 19.51 5.65
CA SER A 597 19.94 18.82 6.35
C SER A 597 20.91 18.17 5.35
N GLU A 598 22.23 18.36 5.58
CA GLU A 598 23.29 17.77 4.72
C GLU A 598 23.23 18.20 3.23
N THR A 599 22.65 19.36 2.92
CA THR A 599 22.72 19.92 1.55
C THR A 599 24.08 20.62 1.30
N ASN A 600 24.44 20.73 0.02
CA ASN A 600 25.65 21.47 -0.38
C ASN A 600 25.38 22.96 -0.68
N VAL A 601 24.14 23.43 -0.65
CA VAL A 601 23.78 24.82 -0.95
C VAL A 601 24.57 25.79 -0.07
N THR A 602 25.08 26.86 -0.68
CA THR A 602 25.90 27.87 0.01
C THR A 602 25.10 29.12 0.39
N SER A 603 23.94 29.32 -0.23
CA SER A 603 23.04 30.44 0.07
C SER A 603 21.58 30.04 -0.16
N LEU A 604 20.68 30.57 0.68
CA LEU A 604 19.23 30.45 0.56
C LEU A 604 18.57 31.77 0.94
N LEU A 605 17.58 32.22 0.17
CA LEU A 605 16.75 33.38 0.48
C LEU A 605 15.42 32.90 1.06
N LEU A 606 15.25 33.01 2.38
CA LEU A 606 14.13 32.44 3.11
C LEU A 606 13.32 33.49 3.90
N ASN A 607 13.70 34.74 3.83
CA ASN A 607 13.07 35.84 4.60
C ASN A 607 11.60 36.10 4.24
N SER A 608 11.16 35.68 3.04
CA SER A 608 9.75 35.75 2.62
C SER A 608 8.84 34.64 3.18
N TRP A 609 9.43 33.63 3.83
CA TRP A 609 8.69 32.45 4.30
C TRP A 609 7.82 32.77 5.53
N ASN A 610 6.59 32.29 5.50
CA ASN A 610 5.67 32.36 6.65
C ASN A 610 5.76 31.09 7.47
N THR A 611 6.31 31.18 8.68
CA THR A 611 6.56 30.03 9.56
C THR A 611 5.52 29.88 10.68
N LYS A 612 4.47 30.69 10.68
CA LYS A 612 3.50 30.80 11.77
C LYS A 612 2.85 29.48 12.20
N LYS A 613 2.62 28.55 11.26
CA LYS A 613 2.00 27.25 11.51
C LYS A 613 3.02 26.11 11.71
N VAL A 614 4.30 26.35 11.50
CA VAL A 614 5.32 25.30 11.57
C VAL A 614 5.50 24.86 13.01
N LYS A 615 5.34 23.56 13.23
CA LYS A 615 5.46 22.92 14.56
C LYS A 615 6.85 22.36 14.83
N SER A 616 7.53 21.88 13.79
CA SER A 616 8.89 21.35 13.91
C SER A 616 9.80 21.88 12.80
N MET A 617 10.98 22.33 13.22
CA MET A 617 12.14 22.69 12.41
C MET A 617 13.39 21.92 12.85
N ALA A 618 13.21 20.81 13.59
CA ALA A 618 14.32 20.03 14.08
C ALA A 618 15.25 19.63 12.91
N HIS A 619 16.58 19.81 13.11
CA HIS A 619 17.60 19.55 12.10
C HIS A 619 17.48 20.31 10.77
N MET A 620 16.63 21.35 10.64
CA MET A 620 16.28 21.96 9.36
C MET A 620 17.49 22.37 8.52
N PHE A 621 18.50 22.95 9.13
CA PHE A 621 19.76 23.37 8.50
C PHE A 621 20.97 22.61 9.01
N SER A 622 20.80 21.44 9.62
CA SER A 622 21.93 20.74 10.19
C SER A 622 22.94 20.28 9.12
N ARG A 623 24.24 20.44 9.39
CA ARG A 623 25.34 19.97 8.52
C ARG A 623 25.29 20.53 7.09
N THR A 624 24.82 21.76 6.92
CA THR A 624 24.83 22.42 5.59
C THR A 624 26.18 23.09 5.29
N ASN A 625 26.36 23.48 4.03
CA ASN A 625 27.47 24.33 3.60
C ASN A 625 27.11 25.83 3.53
N LEU A 626 25.98 26.22 4.11
CA LEU A 626 25.53 27.62 4.14
C LEU A 626 26.54 28.51 4.88
N HIS A 627 26.84 29.66 4.29
CA HIS A 627 27.69 30.70 4.87
C HIS A 627 26.86 31.73 5.65
N VAL A 628 25.68 32.03 5.16
CA VAL A 628 24.75 32.99 5.73
C VAL A 628 23.39 32.35 5.83
N ILE A 629 22.73 32.50 6.98
CA ILE A 629 21.32 32.13 7.19
C ILE A 629 20.61 33.34 7.77
N ASP A 630 19.56 33.81 7.09
CA ASP A 630 18.69 34.86 7.56
C ASP A 630 17.28 34.30 7.82
N VAL A 631 16.91 34.23 9.09
CA VAL A 631 15.59 33.85 9.60
C VAL A 631 14.93 35.01 10.34
N SER A 632 15.39 36.22 10.07
CA SER A 632 14.82 37.43 10.66
C SER A 632 13.35 37.58 10.20
N GLY A 633 12.46 37.93 11.12
CA GLY A 633 11.05 38.09 10.82
C GLY A 633 10.25 36.78 10.72
N TRP A 634 10.85 35.62 11.00
CA TRP A 634 10.07 34.37 11.10
C TRP A 634 9.16 34.41 12.35
N ASP A 635 7.86 34.33 12.14
CA ASP A 635 6.86 34.22 13.19
C ASP A 635 6.62 32.75 13.55
N ASN A 636 7.33 32.25 14.57
CA ASN A 636 7.33 30.84 14.96
C ASN A 636 6.28 30.55 16.06
N GLN A 637 5.06 31.10 15.91
CA GLN A 637 3.99 30.98 16.92
C GLN A 637 3.66 29.52 17.29
N ALA A 638 3.70 28.59 16.32
CA ALA A 638 3.35 27.20 16.54
C ALA A 638 4.56 26.30 16.83
N LEU A 639 5.80 26.83 16.79
CA LEU A 639 7.02 26.03 16.90
C LEU A 639 7.13 25.38 18.29
N LEU A 640 7.22 24.05 18.28
CA LEU A 640 7.41 23.21 19.48
C LEU A 640 8.82 22.62 19.55
N ASP A 641 9.36 22.22 18.40
CA ASP A 641 10.66 21.56 18.29
C ASP A 641 11.58 22.28 17.30
N GLY A 642 12.65 22.87 17.81
CA GLY A 642 13.76 23.48 17.08
C GLY A 642 15.10 22.78 17.34
N SER A 643 15.08 21.57 17.90
CA SER A 643 16.30 20.86 18.27
C SER A 643 17.20 20.61 17.05
N TYR A 644 18.52 20.79 17.26
CA TYR A 644 19.54 20.61 16.23
C TYR A 644 19.35 21.46 14.96
N MET A 645 18.52 22.52 14.98
CA MET A 645 18.13 23.26 13.79
C MET A 645 19.33 23.75 12.97
N PHE A 646 20.37 24.27 13.62
CA PHE A 646 21.60 24.77 13.00
C PHE A 646 22.84 23.90 13.31
N TRP A 647 22.66 22.66 13.72
CA TRP A 647 23.71 21.79 14.25
C TRP A 647 24.81 21.48 13.23
N ILE A 648 26.09 21.56 13.64
CA ILE A 648 27.30 21.26 12.84
C ILE A 648 27.39 22.10 11.53
N ASN A 649 27.07 23.38 11.58
CA ASN A 649 27.29 24.26 10.43
C ASN A 649 28.71 24.90 10.51
N LYS A 650 29.67 24.17 9.95
CA LYS A 650 31.10 24.52 10.08
C LYS A 650 31.51 25.75 9.26
N LYS A 651 30.72 26.18 8.28
CA LYS A 651 30.99 27.35 7.42
C LYS A 651 30.09 28.54 7.71
N LEU A 652 29.10 28.38 8.56
CA LEU A 652 28.13 29.42 8.89
C LEU A 652 28.80 30.50 9.72
N HIS A 653 29.03 31.68 9.16
CA HIS A 653 29.62 32.81 9.84
C HIS A 653 28.59 33.90 10.16
N THR A 654 27.48 33.99 9.44
CA THR A 654 26.41 34.96 9.72
C THR A 654 25.08 34.23 9.88
N LEU A 655 24.52 34.37 11.10
CA LEU A 655 23.20 33.85 11.45
C LEU A 655 22.36 35.01 11.96
N ASN A 656 21.43 35.51 11.14
CA ASN A 656 20.53 36.59 11.53
C ASN A 656 19.24 36.00 12.13
N THR A 657 19.10 36.15 13.43
CA THR A 657 17.95 35.69 14.22
C THR A 657 17.10 36.84 14.78
N SER A 658 17.30 38.05 14.29
CA SER A 658 16.54 39.21 14.78
C SER A 658 15.03 39.00 14.55
N GLY A 659 14.22 39.12 15.61
CA GLY A 659 12.78 38.83 15.54
C GLY A 659 12.39 37.37 15.56
N PHE A 660 13.31 36.45 15.78
CA PHE A 660 13.06 35.02 15.91
C PHE A 660 12.28 34.70 17.19
N THR A 661 10.97 34.76 17.15
CA THR A 661 10.10 34.51 18.31
C THR A 661 9.83 33.04 18.52
N THR A 662 9.72 32.55 19.76
CA THR A 662 9.51 31.15 20.09
C THR A 662 8.54 30.93 21.25
N PRO A 663 7.32 31.49 21.25
CA PRO A 663 6.46 31.53 22.43
C PRO A 663 5.97 30.17 22.93
N ASN A 664 6.07 29.13 22.11
CA ASN A 664 5.57 27.80 22.43
C ASN A 664 6.63 26.69 22.36
N ILE A 665 7.89 27.06 22.13
CA ILE A 665 8.97 26.07 22.00
C ILE A 665 9.15 25.26 23.28
N THR A 666 9.28 23.94 23.15
CA THR A 666 9.51 23.00 24.26
C THR A 666 10.88 22.34 24.16
N ASN A 667 11.43 22.24 22.98
CA ASN A 667 12.70 21.56 22.70
C ASN A 667 13.61 22.43 21.81
N MET A 668 14.76 22.85 22.40
CA MET A 668 15.83 23.58 21.73
C MET A 668 17.19 22.87 21.87
N ALA A 669 17.19 21.58 22.23
CA ALA A 669 18.40 20.82 22.43
C ALA A 669 19.36 20.96 21.25
N SER A 670 20.63 21.31 21.51
CA SER A 670 21.68 21.43 20.49
C SER A 670 21.38 22.36 19.30
N MET A 671 20.46 23.31 19.47
CA MET A 671 19.93 24.12 18.35
C MET A 671 21.03 24.86 17.58
N PHE A 672 22.02 25.43 18.28
CA PHE A 672 23.16 26.17 17.71
C PHE A 672 24.50 25.45 17.95
N SER A 673 24.45 24.17 18.28
CA SER A 673 25.63 23.39 18.64
C SER A 673 26.57 23.18 17.45
N ASN A 674 27.89 23.30 17.70
CA ASN A 674 28.93 23.10 16.68
C ASN A 674 28.81 24.03 15.45
N CYS A 675 28.52 25.34 15.71
CA CYS A 675 28.61 26.41 14.72
C CYS A 675 29.86 27.27 15.03
N PRO A 676 31.06 26.78 14.71
CA PRO A 676 32.31 27.36 15.19
C PRO A 676 32.63 28.76 14.65
N GLU A 677 32.09 29.14 13.49
CA GLU A 677 32.39 30.41 12.83
C GLU A 677 31.40 31.53 13.17
N VAL A 678 30.30 31.23 13.88
CA VAL A 678 29.33 32.25 14.34
C VAL A 678 29.99 33.09 15.46
N VAL A 679 29.99 34.42 15.28
CA VAL A 679 30.62 35.37 16.20
C VAL A 679 29.59 36.05 17.11
N THR A 680 28.44 36.36 16.55
CA THR A 680 27.34 37.06 17.24
C THR A 680 26.05 36.30 17.09
N LEU A 681 25.27 36.17 18.17
CA LEU A 681 23.96 35.55 18.15
C LEU A 681 22.99 36.35 19.01
N ASP A 682 22.02 36.98 18.34
CA ASP A 682 20.94 37.73 19.00
C ASP A 682 19.68 36.87 19.06
N LEU A 683 19.34 36.43 20.27
CA LEU A 683 18.12 35.69 20.60
C LEU A 683 17.23 36.47 21.58
N SER A 684 17.39 37.81 21.62
CA SER A 684 16.63 38.71 22.50
C SER A 684 15.10 38.64 22.25
N SER A 685 14.65 38.17 21.08
CA SER A 685 13.23 37.96 20.74
C SER A 685 12.72 36.57 21.14
N ALA A 686 13.60 35.62 21.48
CA ALA A 686 13.22 34.23 21.72
C ALA A 686 12.71 34.03 23.17
N ASN A 687 11.45 33.59 23.28
CA ASN A 687 10.83 33.27 24.57
C ASN A 687 10.92 31.77 24.85
N THR A 688 11.57 31.39 25.94
CA THR A 688 11.79 29.97 26.31
C THR A 688 10.97 29.53 27.53
N SER A 689 9.92 30.26 27.90
CA SER A 689 9.11 29.96 29.09
C SER A 689 8.53 28.54 29.15
N LYS A 690 8.34 27.90 28.01
CA LYS A 690 7.85 26.50 27.88
C LYS A 690 8.95 25.48 27.55
N ALA A 691 10.18 25.93 27.35
CA ALA A 691 11.27 25.03 26.99
C ALA A 691 11.66 24.14 28.17
N THR A 692 11.64 22.84 27.95
CA THR A 692 12.10 21.84 28.94
C THR A 692 13.45 21.24 28.54
N ARG A 693 13.82 21.33 27.25
CA ARG A 693 15.06 20.80 26.70
C ARG A 693 15.88 21.91 26.06
N MET A 694 17.00 22.24 26.69
CA MET A 694 17.97 23.24 26.25
C MET A 694 19.41 22.72 26.40
N GLU A 695 19.58 21.40 26.57
CA GLU A 695 20.89 20.77 26.68
C GLU A 695 21.74 21.04 25.43
N SER A 696 23.03 21.37 25.66
CA SER A 696 24.04 21.60 24.62
C SER A 696 23.66 22.65 23.56
N ILE A 697 22.76 23.59 23.89
CA ILE A 697 22.21 24.53 22.91
C ILE A 697 23.28 25.30 22.12
N PHE A 698 24.39 25.74 22.80
CA PHE A 698 25.52 26.43 22.19
C PHE A 698 26.82 25.60 22.20
N TYR A 699 26.74 24.30 22.49
CA TYR A 699 27.91 23.41 22.56
C TYR A 699 28.83 23.57 21.35
N GLY A 700 30.15 23.84 21.58
CA GLY A 700 31.13 23.91 20.50
C GLY A 700 31.03 25.15 19.60
N ALA A 701 30.32 26.19 19.99
CA ALA A 701 30.30 27.49 19.31
C ALA A 701 31.61 28.27 19.65
N LYS A 702 32.72 27.84 19.06
CA LYS A 702 34.08 28.20 19.46
C LYS A 702 34.41 29.69 19.37
N ASN A 703 33.91 30.38 18.33
CA ASN A 703 34.18 31.79 18.07
C ASN A 703 33.03 32.71 18.49
N LEU A 704 31.99 32.20 19.19
CA LEU A 704 30.89 33.03 19.68
C LEU A 704 31.38 34.00 20.75
N LYS A 705 31.33 35.28 20.42
CA LYS A 705 31.80 36.38 21.27
C LYS A 705 30.63 37.10 21.99
N HIS A 706 29.56 37.34 21.22
CA HIS A 706 28.43 38.14 21.67
C HIS A 706 27.16 37.30 21.64
N LEU A 707 26.55 37.08 22.82
CA LEU A 707 25.34 36.29 22.97
C LEU A 707 24.27 37.09 23.71
N ASP A 708 23.14 37.36 23.03
CA ASP A 708 21.98 37.97 23.69
C ASP A 708 20.84 36.94 23.83
N ILE A 709 20.63 36.48 25.07
CA ILE A 709 19.52 35.62 25.50
C ILE A 709 18.66 36.35 26.56
N SER A 710 18.57 37.65 26.45
CA SER A 710 17.91 38.50 27.46
C SER A 710 16.42 38.16 27.68
N ASN A 711 15.75 37.57 26.70
CA ASN A 711 14.35 37.13 26.83
C ASN A 711 14.18 35.64 27.15
N PHE A 712 15.25 34.88 27.30
CA PHE A 712 15.17 33.49 27.76
C PHE A 712 14.57 33.42 29.16
N ARG A 713 13.81 32.40 29.46
CA ARG A 713 13.13 32.14 30.73
C ARG A 713 13.31 30.70 31.17
N SER A 714 13.29 30.45 32.47
CA SER A 714 13.45 29.13 33.08
C SER A 714 12.15 28.62 33.74
N ASP A 715 10.99 29.11 33.31
CA ASP A 715 9.69 28.82 33.95
C ASP A 715 9.35 27.33 33.94
N ALA A 716 9.74 26.62 32.89
CA ALA A 716 9.54 25.16 32.73
C ALA A 716 10.69 24.30 33.31
N SER A 717 11.60 24.90 34.08
CA SER A 717 12.80 24.23 34.65
C SER A 717 13.60 23.46 33.58
N PRO A 718 14.14 24.15 32.55
CA PRO A 718 14.79 23.50 31.41
C PRO A 718 16.04 22.70 31.83
N ASN A 719 16.30 21.61 31.09
CA ASN A 719 17.58 20.93 31.14
C ASN A 719 18.65 21.74 30.40
N ILE A 720 19.71 22.17 31.08
CA ILE A 720 20.78 22.99 30.50
C ILE A 720 22.16 22.30 30.50
N HIS A 721 22.19 20.97 30.59
CA HIS A 721 23.43 20.20 30.58
C HIS A 721 24.31 20.59 29.37
N ASN A 722 25.60 20.85 29.58
CA ASN A 722 26.58 21.24 28.56
C ASN A 722 26.21 22.49 27.73
N MET A 723 25.37 23.39 28.25
CA MET A 723 24.84 24.54 27.52
C MET A 723 25.91 25.35 26.79
N PHE A 724 27.04 25.66 27.47
CA PHE A 724 28.15 26.46 26.97
C PHE A 724 29.45 25.66 26.79
N ASN A 725 29.38 24.33 26.81
CA ASN A 725 30.59 23.51 26.73
C ASN A 725 31.34 23.78 25.42
N SER A 726 32.67 23.97 25.50
CA SER A 726 33.53 24.25 24.36
C SER A 726 33.24 25.58 23.61
N CYS A 727 32.67 26.58 24.32
CA CYS A 727 32.60 27.95 23.87
C CYS A 727 33.80 28.72 24.46
N PHE A 728 34.79 29.07 23.61
CA PHE A 728 36.08 29.56 24.09
C PHE A 728 36.25 31.09 23.98
N SER A 729 35.35 31.80 23.32
CA SER A 729 35.57 33.16 22.85
C SER A 729 34.59 34.20 23.39
N PHE A 730 33.73 33.88 24.35
CA PHE A 730 32.76 34.83 24.87
C PHE A 730 33.41 36.13 25.33
N LEU A 731 32.88 37.26 24.90
CA LEU A 731 33.16 38.59 25.42
C LEU A 731 31.98 39.08 26.28
N ASP A 732 30.75 38.87 25.84
CA ASP A 732 29.56 39.20 26.61
C ASP A 732 28.41 38.23 26.44
N ILE A 733 27.63 38.06 27.51
CA ILE A 733 26.40 37.27 27.56
C ILE A 733 25.32 38.07 28.29
N LYS A 734 24.22 38.39 27.61
CA LYS A 734 23.05 39.02 28.23
C LYS A 734 21.99 37.98 28.54
N ALA A 735 21.71 37.72 29.80
CA ALA A 735 20.80 36.73 30.32
C ALA A 735 19.76 37.31 31.31
N ASP A 736 19.26 38.50 31.02
CA ASP A 736 18.47 39.37 31.93
C ASP A 736 17.26 38.68 32.59
N ASN A 737 16.66 37.70 31.93
CA ASN A 737 15.47 37.01 32.45
C ASN A 737 15.67 35.50 32.72
N PHE A 738 16.86 34.96 32.45
CA PHE A 738 17.13 33.53 32.63
C PHE A 738 17.57 33.23 34.08
N GLU A 739 16.94 32.23 34.70
CA GLU A 739 17.29 31.77 36.05
C GLU A 739 18.00 30.41 35.96
N PHE A 740 19.35 30.44 36.00
CA PHE A 740 20.18 29.22 36.01
C PHE A 740 19.88 28.35 37.23
N THR A 741 19.49 28.96 38.34
CA THR A 741 19.14 28.27 39.59
C THR A 741 17.90 27.40 39.48
N LYS A 742 16.94 27.77 38.62
CA LYS A 742 15.70 27.01 38.37
C LYS A 742 15.88 25.89 37.36
N ALA A 743 16.91 25.97 36.54
CA ALA A 743 17.16 24.95 35.53
C ALA A 743 17.63 23.63 36.14
N VAL A 744 17.26 22.49 35.54
CA VAL A 744 17.76 21.17 35.96
C VAL A 744 19.10 20.86 35.29
N ASN A 745 19.88 19.93 35.87
CA ASN A 745 21.24 19.60 35.42
C ASN A 745 22.18 20.82 35.30
N ASN A 746 21.91 21.86 36.07
CA ASN A 746 22.66 23.11 36.04
C ASN A 746 24.09 22.99 36.58
N SER A 747 24.44 21.92 37.30
CA SER A 747 25.81 21.65 37.76
C SER A 747 26.83 21.46 36.64
N ASN A 748 26.37 21.08 35.46
CA ASN A 748 27.18 20.78 34.27
C ASN A 748 26.83 21.70 33.07
N ILE A 749 26.55 23.00 33.34
CA ILE A 749 26.34 23.97 32.24
C ILE A 749 27.63 24.23 31.46
N ALA A 750 28.75 23.85 32.09
CA ALA A 750 30.08 23.79 31.52
C ALA A 750 30.47 25.03 30.70
N PHE A 751 30.74 26.11 31.39
CA PHE A 751 31.70 27.07 30.86
C PHE A 751 33.13 26.45 30.87
N HIS A 752 33.24 25.13 30.63
CA HIS A 752 34.52 24.43 30.60
C HIS A 752 35.35 24.93 29.42
N ASN A 753 36.54 25.42 29.71
CA ASN A 753 37.53 25.91 28.77
C ASN A 753 37.20 27.28 28.13
N THR A 754 36.35 28.11 28.74
CA THR A 754 36.35 29.53 28.38
C THR A 754 37.70 30.12 28.73
N VAL A 755 38.45 30.63 27.75
CA VAL A 755 39.83 31.08 27.87
C VAL A 755 39.91 32.43 28.60
N SER A 756 38.81 33.17 28.71
CA SER A 756 38.76 34.51 29.32
C SER A 756 37.96 34.51 30.61
N ASN A 757 38.60 34.88 31.70
CA ASN A 757 37.91 35.14 32.97
C ASN A 757 37.17 36.50 32.95
N ASP A 758 37.37 37.33 31.94
CA ASP A 758 36.83 38.68 31.78
C ASP A 758 35.55 38.74 30.96
N ILE A 759 34.78 37.64 30.95
CA ILE A 759 33.46 37.61 30.25
C ILE A 759 32.51 38.55 30.99
N ASP A 760 31.91 39.48 30.25
CA ASP A 760 30.84 40.35 30.74
C ASP A 760 29.50 39.59 30.74
N ILE A 761 29.00 39.19 31.92
CA ILE A 761 27.78 38.40 32.04
C ILE A 761 26.71 39.19 32.78
N LYS A 762 25.67 39.60 32.06
CA LYS A 762 24.49 40.18 32.66
C LYS A 762 23.50 39.11 33.08
N VAL A 763 23.09 39.09 34.34
CA VAL A 763 22.14 38.13 34.90
C VAL A 763 20.90 38.81 35.48
N LYS A 764 19.86 38.06 35.76
CA LYS A 764 18.55 38.54 36.21
C LYS A 764 18.58 39.29 37.54
N ASN A 765 19.36 38.82 38.52
CA ASN A 765 19.35 39.34 39.89
C ASN A 765 20.57 38.85 40.68
N ALA A 766 20.70 39.36 41.94
CA ALA A 766 21.79 39.04 42.87
C ALA A 766 21.91 37.53 43.19
N ALA A 767 20.80 36.78 43.21
CA ALA A 767 20.82 35.35 43.48
C ALA A 767 21.49 34.56 42.34
N GLU A 768 21.17 34.91 41.10
CA GLU A 768 21.77 34.31 39.91
C GLU A 768 23.26 34.66 39.81
N LYS A 769 23.62 35.93 40.12
CA LYS A 769 25.01 36.37 40.22
C LYS A 769 25.79 35.54 41.25
N ALA A 770 25.27 35.43 42.47
CA ALA A 770 25.90 34.68 43.54
C ALA A 770 26.06 33.18 43.18
N TRP A 771 25.04 32.60 42.57
CA TRP A 771 25.07 31.20 42.11
C TRP A 771 26.15 30.99 41.03
N LEU A 772 26.21 31.86 40.03
CA LEU A 772 27.16 31.76 38.92
C LEU A 772 28.60 31.88 39.43
N LEU A 773 28.89 32.87 40.31
CA LEU A 773 30.20 33.04 40.93
C LEU A 773 30.57 31.88 41.86
N SER A 774 29.60 31.22 42.49
CA SER A 774 29.85 30.02 43.30
C SER A 774 30.32 28.83 42.47
N LYS A 775 29.88 28.74 41.23
CA LYS A 775 30.25 27.67 40.26
C LYS A 775 31.53 27.99 39.48
N TYR A 776 31.73 29.28 39.19
CA TYR A 776 32.83 29.80 38.37
C TYR A 776 33.49 31.01 39.09
N PRO A 777 34.26 30.75 40.14
CA PRO A 777 34.88 31.81 40.96
C PRO A 777 35.86 32.70 40.19
N SER A 778 36.33 32.24 39.04
CA SER A 778 37.28 32.99 38.20
C SER A 778 36.62 34.09 37.37
N PHE A 779 35.29 34.15 37.30
CA PHE A 779 34.60 35.21 36.56
C PHE A 779 34.67 36.52 37.32
N THR A 780 35.14 37.57 36.66
CA THR A 780 35.40 38.87 37.28
C THR A 780 34.30 39.91 37.02
N ASN A 781 33.56 39.77 35.92
CA ASN A 781 32.56 40.74 35.47
C ASN A 781 31.16 40.13 35.33
N VAL A 782 30.54 39.74 36.45
CA VAL A 782 29.14 39.29 36.49
C VAL A 782 28.30 40.36 37.17
N HIS A 783 27.29 40.91 36.51
CA HIS A 783 26.46 41.99 37.03
C HIS A 783 24.96 41.75 36.74
N GLU A 784 24.09 42.58 37.41
CA GLU A 784 22.63 42.51 37.24
C GLU A 784 22.14 43.42 36.12
#